data_5e1fa5b1f4768672240107d4201cb1a9
#
_entry.id   5e1fa5b1f4768672240107d4201cb1a9
#
_cell.length_a   1.000
_cell.length_b   1.000
_cell.length_c   1.000
_cell.angle_alpha   90.00
_cell.angle_beta   90.00
_cell.angle_gamma   90.00
#
_symmetry.space_group_name_H-M   'P 1'
#
loop_
_entity.id
_entity.type
_entity.pdbx_description
1 polymer ?
#
loop_
_entity_poly.entity_id
_entity_poly.type
_entity_poly.pdbx_seq_one_letter_code
_entity_poly.pdbx_strand_id
1 'polypeptide(L)'
;MTNHKRWQLLLAGVLMAAGTCVGHAQTVSPQRLLEVVDIGSPTLSPDGRSVAFRTEQASVQRNTYDSAWYVQGLQDAAPRRVADGGVPLRDSAGGALPAKVLWSPDGRWLYYRALRDGVVAVWRAAADGSGAYAVTHDAADVREFALDAQGRVLRYRVGATRAQVMAAEQDEYAQGIRIDETVPLGQGLFRSGNVEGRLATQRFGGVWFDRTGLSADVPEHWVAMDLATASTRPLAAAQVPAEEPPVSALRGIEGDVWQSVRAPQGDAVAVLSRVGDGNGQLYRPQVALSVLPGAHARKAVRCMAAACVGKAITAVQWRPGSAEVLFTTTDPALGLAQSIQRWNPATGQVHAVVQGRGLINGGRDSSTHCGASAAALVCVTAEADRPPRLERIGLDDGARQALFDPNAELAADMARATPARLLQWSDARGRRYSGQFFAVRGDGVGKLPLFVTYYSCPGFVRGGVGDEWPLAALAQLGIAALCINQLPGYTMDAVERHGEGLAAVESAVALLSAQAGIDPKRVGMGGLSFGGAVTLWTATESSLLAAASVANPVVSPTYYLFGSMKGEPFLKGLREMWGLGAPEQTPERWKALSPAFKLERIRAPILFQHSEQEYLYALDYVIPLLRAQRAELYVFPNEPHQKFQPQHKLAVYARNVDWFRFWLQDYQDAAPEKAAQYARWRAIKAALPARGD
;
A
#
# COMPACT_ATOMS: atom_id res chain seq x y z
N MET A 1 34.21 -76.82 34.44
CA MET A 1 35.25 -76.53 33.43
C MET A 1 35.17 -75.05 33.11
N THR A 2 36.16 -74.39 33.56
CA THR A 2 36.47 -72.95 33.61
C THR A 2 36.70 -72.35 32.21
N ASN A 3 36.26 -71.12 32.00
CA ASN A 3 37.01 -70.17 31.18
C ASN A 3 36.65 -68.71 31.52
N HIS A 4 37.63 -68.02 32.08
CA HIS A 4 37.69 -66.59 32.29
C HIS A 4 37.88 -65.87 30.95
N LYS A 5 37.19 -64.76 30.68
CA LYS A 5 37.58 -63.75 29.69
C LYS A 5 37.67 -62.37 30.37
N ARG A 6 38.83 -61.76 30.20
CA ARG A 6 39.28 -60.45 30.68
C ARG A 6 38.48 -59.32 29.92
N TRP A 7 38.09 -58.33 30.67
CA TRP A 7 37.58 -57.04 30.12
C TRP A 7 38.78 -56.13 29.93
N GLN A 8 38.93 -55.62 28.67
CA GLN A 8 39.81 -54.49 28.37
C GLN A 8 38.92 -53.27 28.16
N LEU A 9 39.11 -52.24 29.01
CA LEU A 9 38.53 -50.91 28.89
C LEU A 9 39.25 -50.17 27.75
N LEU A 10 38.51 -49.81 26.70
CA LEU A 10 38.94 -48.84 25.70
C LEU A 10 38.23 -47.49 26.02
N LEU A 11 39.02 -46.50 26.48
CA LEU A 11 38.61 -45.11 26.53
C LEU A 11 38.60 -44.57 25.08
N ALA A 12 37.40 -44.31 24.53
CA ALA A 12 37.24 -43.55 23.31
C ALA A 12 37.00 -42.09 23.70
N GLY A 13 37.98 -41.23 23.44
CA GLY A 13 37.83 -39.77 23.57
C GLY A 13 36.89 -39.24 22.49
N VAL A 14 35.77 -38.66 22.92
CA VAL A 14 34.83 -37.92 22.05
C VAL A 14 35.42 -36.52 21.88
N LEU A 15 36.02 -36.24 20.74
CA LEU A 15 36.27 -34.88 20.28
C LEU A 15 34.92 -34.29 19.86
N MET A 16 34.36 -33.39 20.65
CA MET A 16 33.29 -32.49 20.21
C MET A 16 33.90 -31.48 19.22
N ALA A 17 33.70 -31.74 17.94
CA ALA A 17 33.87 -30.71 16.91
C ALA A 17 32.71 -29.74 17.05
N ALA A 18 32.94 -28.54 17.60
CA ALA A 18 32.02 -27.40 17.52
C ALA A 18 31.95 -26.99 16.05
N GLY A 19 31.04 -27.61 15.32
CA GLY A 19 30.65 -27.16 13.99
C GLY A 19 29.97 -25.79 14.11
N THR A 20 30.67 -24.73 13.78
CA THR A 20 30.03 -23.44 13.49
C THR A 20 29.09 -23.67 12.31
N CYS A 21 27.78 -23.78 12.58
CA CYS A 21 26.77 -23.64 11.55
C CYS A 21 26.88 -22.23 10.94
N VAL A 22 27.68 -22.11 9.89
CA VAL A 22 27.60 -20.97 8.99
C VAL A 22 26.23 -21.13 8.30
N GLY A 23 25.21 -20.51 8.87
CA GLY A 23 23.90 -20.45 8.25
C GLY A 23 24.04 -19.85 6.85
N HIS A 24 23.83 -20.66 5.83
CA HIS A 24 23.77 -20.18 4.46
C HIS A 24 22.60 -19.20 4.41
N ALA A 25 22.87 -17.96 3.98
CA ALA A 25 21.82 -16.95 3.78
C ALA A 25 20.77 -17.55 2.83
N GLN A 26 19.53 -17.60 3.28
CA GLN A 26 18.46 -18.04 2.40
C GLN A 26 18.25 -17.01 1.28
N THR A 27 17.84 -17.49 0.11
CA THR A 27 17.57 -16.63 -1.05
C THR A 27 16.43 -15.67 -0.75
N VAL A 28 16.58 -14.39 -1.06
CA VAL A 28 15.49 -13.39 -1.02
C VAL A 28 14.62 -13.61 -2.26
N SER A 29 13.76 -14.62 -2.21
CA SER A 29 12.93 -15.01 -3.35
C SER A 29 11.70 -14.10 -3.51
N PRO A 30 11.12 -13.99 -4.71
CA PRO A 30 9.85 -13.29 -4.94
C PRO A 30 8.73 -13.74 -3.99
N GLN A 31 8.63 -15.05 -3.72
CA GLN A 31 7.62 -15.58 -2.79
C GLN A 31 7.85 -15.11 -1.35
N ARG A 32 9.09 -15.15 -0.84
CA ARG A 32 9.39 -14.64 0.52
C ARG A 32 9.09 -13.14 0.67
N LEU A 33 9.32 -12.35 -0.38
CA LEU A 33 8.95 -10.94 -0.38
C LEU A 33 7.43 -10.73 -0.35
N LEU A 34 6.69 -11.61 -1.02
CA LEU A 34 5.23 -11.56 -1.04
C LEU A 34 4.62 -12.01 0.30
N GLU A 35 5.17 -13.07 0.91
CA GLU A 35 4.66 -13.69 2.14
C GLU A 35 5.19 -13.01 3.43
N VAL A 36 5.67 -11.79 3.33
CA VAL A 36 6.02 -10.96 4.49
C VAL A 36 4.80 -10.76 5.39
N VAL A 37 5.01 -10.87 6.69
CA VAL A 37 3.98 -10.57 7.69
C VAL A 37 3.85 -9.05 7.81
N ASP A 38 2.75 -8.50 7.32
CA ASP A 38 2.36 -7.11 7.57
C ASP A 38 1.74 -6.99 8.97
N ILE A 39 2.03 -5.89 9.66
CA ILE A 39 1.50 -5.57 10.98
C ILE A 39 0.70 -4.28 10.85
N GLY A 40 -0.43 -4.18 11.54
CA GLY A 40 -1.25 -2.98 11.50
C GLY A 40 -2.14 -2.79 12.72
N SER A 41 -2.71 -1.61 12.80
CA SER A 41 -3.73 -1.21 13.78
C SER A 41 -3.32 -1.38 15.25
N PRO A 42 -2.10 -1.01 15.67
CA PRO A 42 -1.70 -1.11 17.07
C PRO A 42 -2.59 -0.20 17.92
N THR A 43 -3.31 -0.78 18.87
CA THR A 43 -4.26 -0.06 19.73
C THR A 43 -4.02 -0.45 21.18
N LEU A 44 -3.70 0.54 22.01
CA LEU A 44 -3.43 0.30 23.43
C LEU A 44 -4.71 0.03 24.23
N SER A 45 -4.60 -0.85 25.22
CA SER A 45 -5.67 -1.10 26.19
C SER A 45 -5.99 0.16 27.00
N PRO A 46 -7.18 0.30 27.59
CA PRO A 46 -7.57 1.47 28.35
C PRO A 46 -6.62 1.83 29.52
N ASP A 47 -5.96 0.83 30.10
CA ASP A 47 -4.96 1.00 31.16
C ASP A 47 -3.54 1.29 30.61
N GLY A 48 -3.35 1.28 29.28
CA GLY A 48 -2.08 1.52 28.60
C GLY A 48 -1.01 0.45 28.80
N ARG A 49 -1.35 -0.72 29.34
CA ARG A 49 -0.38 -1.78 29.66
C ARG A 49 -0.23 -2.85 28.58
N SER A 50 -1.21 -2.97 27.72
CA SER A 50 -1.23 -3.96 26.63
C SER A 50 -1.52 -3.28 25.29
N VAL A 51 -1.08 -3.89 24.20
CA VAL A 51 -1.40 -3.50 22.84
C VAL A 51 -2.10 -4.62 22.11
N ALA A 52 -3.20 -4.31 21.43
CA ALA A 52 -3.79 -5.15 20.40
C ALA A 52 -3.24 -4.72 19.03
N PHE A 53 -2.92 -5.68 18.17
CA PHE A 53 -2.50 -5.43 16.79
C PHE A 53 -2.91 -6.58 15.89
N ARG A 54 -2.99 -6.29 14.59
CA ARG A 54 -3.33 -7.28 13.57
C ARG A 54 -2.10 -7.64 12.76
N THR A 55 -1.98 -8.93 12.42
CA THR A 55 -1.05 -9.38 11.38
C THR A 55 -1.84 -9.77 10.13
N GLU A 56 -1.19 -9.65 8.97
CA GLU A 56 -1.69 -10.10 7.68
C GLU A 56 -0.53 -10.70 6.89
N GLN A 57 -0.70 -11.93 6.39
CA GLN A 57 0.32 -12.63 5.62
C GLN A 57 -0.32 -13.27 4.39
N ALA A 58 0.25 -13.03 3.21
CA ALA A 58 -0.18 -13.72 1.99
C ALA A 58 0.11 -15.22 2.06
N SER A 59 -0.82 -16.04 1.61
CA SER A 59 -0.65 -17.47 1.40
C SER A 59 -0.82 -17.78 -0.09
N VAL A 60 0.28 -17.95 -0.80
CA VAL A 60 0.27 -18.30 -2.23
C VAL A 60 -0.42 -19.63 -2.44
N GLN A 61 -0.17 -20.61 -1.56
CA GLN A 61 -0.78 -21.95 -1.67
C GLN A 61 -2.31 -21.90 -1.64
N ARG A 62 -2.91 -21.10 -0.76
CA ARG A 62 -4.37 -20.99 -0.58
C ARG A 62 -4.98 -19.83 -1.37
N ASN A 63 -4.15 -19.02 -2.03
CA ASN A 63 -4.55 -17.82 -2.76
C ASN A 63 -5.38 -16.83 -1.91
N THR A 64 -5.03 -16.68 -0.66
CA THR A 64 -5.70 -15.81 0.32
C THR A 64 -4.70 -15.20 1.30
N TYR A 65 -5.21 -14.52 2.31
CA TYR A 65 -4.40 -13.93 3.37
C TYR A 65 -4.77 -14.51 4.72
N ASP A 66 -3.76 -14.92 5.48
CA ASP A 66 -3.89 -15.24 6.90
C ASP A 66 -3.84 -13.95 7.69
N SER A 67 -4.88 -13.67 8.44
CA SER A 67 -4.86 -12.55 9.35
C SER A 67 -5.24 -12.97 10.75
N ALA A 68 -4.61 -12.36 11.74
CA ALA A 68 -4.85 -12.67 13.12
C ALA A 68 -4.73 -11.43 14.01
N TRP A 69 -5.53 -11.39 15.06
CA TRP A 69 -5.41 -10.43 16.14
C TRP A 69 -4.53 -10.99 17.26
N TYR A 70 -3.65 -10.14 17.75
CA TYR A 70 -2.76 -10.42 18.86
C TYR A 70 -2.94 -9.41 19.97
N VAL A 71 -2.67 -9.85 21.20
CA VAL A 71 -2.50 -8.99 22.38
C VAL A 71 -1.14 -9.26 22.98
N GLN A 72 -0.42 -8.20 23.32
CA GLN A 72 0.87 -8.28 24.00
C GLN A 72 0.91 -7.26 25.13
N GLY A 73 1.25 -7.69 26.35
CA GLY A 73 1.65 -6.77 27.41
C GLY A 73 2.94 -6.06 27.05
N LEU A 74 3.04 -4.77 27.34
CA LEU A 74 4.22 -3.96 26.96
C LEU A 74 5.52 -4.39 27.65
N GLN A 75 5.43 -5.28 28.63
CA GLN A 75 6.57 -5.90 29.32
C GLN A 75 6.72 -7.40 28.98
N ASP A 76 5.82 -7.97 28.16
CA ASP A 76 5.82 -9.39 27.85
C ASP A 76 6.82 -9.68 26.72
N ALA A 77 7.45 -10.84 26.79
CA ALA A 77 8.44 -11.28 25.80
C ALA A 77 7.82 -11.63 24.42
N ALA A 78 6.54 -12.04 24.39
CA ALA A 78 5.88 -12.50 23.17
C ALA A 78 4.40 -12.13 23.13
N PRO A 79 3.83 -11.91 21.93
CA PRO A 79 2.40 -11.69 21.77
C PRO A 79 1.61 -12.98 21.87
N ARG A 80 0.37 -12.87 22.31
CA ARG A 80 -0.63 -13.95 22.32
C ARG A 80 -1.60 -13.75 21.17
N ARG A 81 -1.78 -14.76 20.33
CA ARG A 81 -2.85 -14.78 19.32
C ARG A 81 -4.19 -14.94 20.04
N VAL A 82 -5.12 -14.02 19.80
CA VAL A 82 -6.44 -13.99 20.47
C VAL A 82 -7.59 -14.29 19.52
N ALA A 83 -7.42 -14.05 18.21
CA ALA A 83 -8.47 -14.30 17.23
C ALA A 83 -7.93 -14.44 15.81
N ASP A 84 -8.74 -15.05 14.96
CA ASP A 84 -8.65 -14.96 13.50
C ASP A 84 -9.21 -13.62 13.05
N GLY A 85 -8.48 -12.91 12.19
CA GLY A 85 -8.85 -11.58 11.67
C GLY A 85 -9.79 -11.62 10.47
N GLY A 86 -10.07 -12.80 9.91
CA GLY A 86 -10.84 -12.98 8.68
C GLY A 86 -10.07 -12.52 7.42
N VAL A 87 -10.73 -12.56 6.27
CA VAL A 87 -10.16 -12.05 5.02
C VAL A 87 -10.09 -10.52 5.07
N PRO A 88 -8.97 -9.90 4.63
CA PRO A 88 -8.87 -8.45 4.59
C PRO A 88 -9.96 -7.81 3.74
N LEU A 89 -10.66 -6.83 4.28
CA LEU A 89 -11.53 -5.97 3.49
C LEU A 89 -10.68 -5.04 2.63
N ARG A 90 -11.14 -4.72 1.41
CA ARG A 90 -10.37 -3.96 0.44
C ARG A 90 -11.18 -2.80 -0.14
N ASP A 91 -10.47 -1.75 -0.51
CA ASP A 91 -11.04 -0.65 -1.27
C ASP A 91 -11.24 -1.02 -2.75
N SER A 92 -11.84 -0.13 -3.52
CA SER A 92 -12.09 -0.34 -4.97
C SER A 92 -10.82 -0.47 -5.80
N ALA A 93 -9.69 -0.01 -5.29
CA ALA A 93 -8.39 -0.15 -5.96
C ALA A 93 -7.66 -1.45 -5.59
N GLY A 94 -8.18 -2.25 -4.66
CA GLY A 94 -7.60 -3.50 -4.18
C GLY A 94 -6.68 -3.35 -2.97
N GLY A 95 -6.49 -2.15 -2.45
CA GLY A 95 -5.75 -1.88 -1.23
C GLY A 95 -6.46 -2.46 0.00
N ALA A 96 -5.72 -3.05 0.95
CA ALA A 96 -6.30 -3.49 2.21
C ALA A 96 -6.75 -2.28 3.05
N LEU A 97 -8.00 -2.31 3.53
CA LEU A 97 -8.50 -1.30 4.44
C LEU A 97 -7.86 -1.45 5.81
N PRO A 98 -7.52 -0.34 6.49
CA PRO A 98 -7.08 -0.38 7.87
C PRO A 98 -8.14 -1.07 8.75
N ALA A 99 -7.71 -2.05 9.53
CA ALA A 99 -8.61 -2.77 10.41
C ALA A 99 -8.86 -1.96 11.69
N LYS A 100 -10.13 -1.69 12.01
CA LYS A 100 -10.51 -1.03 13.26
C LYS A 100 -10.66 -2.06 14.37
N VAL A 101 -10.08 -1.78 15.53
CA VAL A 101 -10.28 -2.54 16.75
C VAL A 101 -10.63 -1.61 17.91
N LEU A 102 -11.57 -2.02 18.75
CA LEU A 102 -11.94 -1.31 19.96
C LEU A 102 -11.78 -2.23 21.16
N TRP A 103 -11.18 -1.72 22.22
CA TRP A 103 -11.17 -2.38 23.53
C TRP A 103 -12.47 -2.13 24.27
N SER A 104 -12.92 -3.12 25.03
CA SER A 104 -13.89 -2.85 26.08
C SER A 104 -13.28 -1.97 27.17
N PRO A 105 -14.07 -1.14 27.90
CA PRO A 105 -13.55 -0.25 28.93
C PRO A 105 -12.79 -0.96 30.05
N ASP A 106 -13.12 -2.22 30.33
CA ASP A 106 -12.45 -3.08 31.32
C ASP A 106 -11.20 -3.79 30.78
N GLY A 107 -10.85 -3.57 29.49
CA GLY A 107 -9.67 -4.16 28.85
C GLY A 107 -9.74 -5.67 28.61
N ARG A 108 -10.89 -6.33 28.85
CA ARG A 108 -11.01 -7.78 28.70
C ARG A 108 -11.36 -8.26 27.31
N TRP A 109 -11.95 -7.38 26.46
CA TRP A 109 -12.47 -7.75 25.16
C TRP A 109 -11.95 -6.80 24.06
N LEU A 110 -11.73 -7.39 22.88
CA LEU A 110 -11.48 -6.71 21.62
C LEU A 110 -12.70 -6.86 20.73
N TYR A 111 -13.17 -5.76 20.15
CA TYR A 111 -14.20 -5.76 19.13
C TYR A 111 -13.60 -5.35 17.79
N TYR A 112 -13.86 -6.12 16.74
CA TYR A 112 -13.33 -5.87 15.40
C TYR A 112 -14.31 -6.36 14.34
N ARG A 113 -14.20 -5.81 13.15
CA ARG A 113 -14.98 -6.24 11.97
C ARG A 113 -14.16 -7.25 11.18
N ALA A 114 -14.78 -8.37 10.77
CA ALA A 114 -14.12 -9.38 9.97
C ALA A 114 -15.08 -10.01 8.94
N LEU A 115 -14.54 -10.29 7.75
CA LEU A 115 -15.17 -11.15 6.74
C LEU A 115 -14.78 -12.59 7.03
N ARG A 116 -15.75 -13.40 7.45
CA ARG A 116 -15.58 -14.83 7.70
C ARG A 116 -16.82 -15.57 7.20
N ASP A 117 -16.61 -16.71 6.58
CA ASP A 117 -17.69 -17.56 6.05
C ASP A 117 -18.69 -16.78 5.15
N GLY A 118 -18.17 -15.85 4.36
CA GLY A 118 -18.97 -15.02 3.46
C GLY A 118 -19.77 -13.89 4.13
N VAL A 119 -19.57 -13.61 5.42
CA VAL A 119 -20.30 -12.58 6.17
C VAL A 119 -19.36 -11.58 6.80
N VAL A 120 -19.64 -10.30 6.65
CA VAL A 120 -18.96 -9.23 7.39
C VAL A 120 -19.74 -8.94 8.66
N ALA A 121 -19.19 -9.32 9.80
CA ALA A 121 -19.80 -9.14 11.12
C ALA A 121 -18.84 -8.44 12.08
N VAL A 122 -19.37 -7.91 13.19
CA VAL A 122 -18.55 -7.54 14.36
C VAL A 122 -18.31 -8.79 15.17
N TRP A 123 -17.04 -9.03 15.45
CA TRP A 123 -16.54 -10.11 16.29
C TRP A 123 -16.05 -9.57 17.62
N ARG A 124 -16.08 -10.41 18.64
CA ARG A 124 -15.49 -10.14 19.95
C ARG A 124 -14.50 -11.23 20.31
N ALA A 125 -13.30 -10.82 20.73
CA ALA A 125 -12.27 -11.75 21.23
C ALA A 125 -11.89 -11.42 22.66
N ALA A 126 -11.69 -12.43 23.48
CA ALA A 126 -11.14 -12.29 24.82
C ALA A 126 -9.63 -11.93 24.73
N ALA A 127 -9.20 -10.91 25.46
CA ALA A 127 -7.80 -10.46 25.45
C ALA A 127 -6.82 -11.52 26.00
N ASP A 128 -7.31 -12.45 26.80
CA ASP A 128 -6.56 -13.59 27.31
C ASP A 128 -6.50 -14.78 26.34
N GLY A 129 -7.15 -14.67 25.16
CA GLY A 129 -7.19 -15.73 24.14
C GLY A 129 -8.14 -16.88 24.45
N SER A 130 -9.00 -16.76 25.46
CA SER A 130 -9.94 -17.84 25.85
C SER A 130 -11.07 -18.10 24.84
N GLY A 131 -11.27 -17.20 23.87
CA GLY A 131 -12.23 -17.40 22.77
C GLY A 131 -12.57 -16.15 21.98
N ALA A 132 -13.12 -16.39 20.79
CA ALA A 132 -13.64 -15.33 19.93
C ALA A 132 -14.91 -15.80 19.21
N TYR A 133 -15.89 -14.89 19.05
CA TYR A 133 -17.17 -15.20 18.41
C TYR A 133 -17.80 -13.95 17.77
N ALA A 134 -18.67 -14.18 16.79
CA ALA A 134 -19.45 -13.12 16.18
C ALA A 134 -20.46 -12.56 17.19
N VAL A 135 -20.52 -11.23 17.26
CA VAL A 135 -21.49 -10.52 18.11
C VAL A 135 -22.73 -10.16 17.30
N THR A 136 -22.55 -9.74 16.05
CA THR A 136 -23.67 -9.38 15.16
C THR A 136 -24.00 -10.53 14.23
N HIS A 137 -25.31 -10.77 14.03
CA HIS A 137 -25.86 -11.80 13.12
C HIS A 137 -26.87 -11.18 12.16
N ASP A 138 -26.55 -9.98 11.64
CA ASP A 138 -27.43 -9.24 10.74
C ASP A 138 -27.54 -9.91 9.36
N ALA A 139 -28.66 -9.72 8.68
CA ALA A 139 -28.87 -10.18 7.31
C ALA A 139 -28.05 -9.38 6.29
N ALA A 140 -27.62 -8.16 6.65
CA ALA A 140 -26.72 -7.32 5.90
C ALA A 140 -25.27 -7.41 6.45
N ASP A 141 -24.31 -6.99 5.65
CA ASP A 141 -22.94 -6.88 6.09
C ASP A 141 -22.71 -5.60 6.90
N VAL A 142 -21.99 -5.73 8.00
CA VAL A 142 -21.66 -4.60 8.86
C VAL A 142 -20.62 -3.72 8.19
N ARG A 143 -20.91 -2.43 8.06
CA ARG A 143 -20.04 -1.44 7.40
C ARG A 143 -19.17 -0.65 8.37
N GLU A 144 -19.75 -0.33 9.53
CA GLU A 144 -19.11 0.48 10.56
C GLU A 144 -19.61 0.00 11.94
N PHE A 145 -18.82 0.24 13.00
CA PHE A 145 -19.25 -0.07 14.36
C PHE A 145 -18.60 0.85 15.39
N ALA A 146 -19.27 1.00 16.53
CA ALA A 146 -18.79 1.76 17.68
C ALA A 146 -19.32 1.13 18.98
N LEU A 147 -18.60 1.33 20.08
CA LEU A 147 -19.06 1.00 21.43
C LEU A 147 -19.50 2.28 22.15
N ASP A 148 -20.47 2.15 23.04
CA ASP A 148 -20.74 3.21 24.00
C ASP A 148 -19.62 3.32 25.05
N ALA A 149 -19.55 4.45 25.76
CA ALA A 149 -18.48 4.69 26.73
C ALA A 149 -18.44 3.67 27.88
N GLN A 150 -19.53 3.00 28.17
CA GLN A 150 -19.64 1.97 29.20
C GLN A 150 -19.38 0.55 28.67
N GLY A 151 -19.22 0.37 27.34
CA GLY A 151 -19.02 -0.93 26.70
C GLY A 151 -20.22 -1.86 26.81
N ARG A 152 -21.44 -1.32 26.94
CA ARG A 152 -22.67 -2.09 27.08
C ARG A 152 -23.50 -2.15 25.81
N VAL A 153 -23.37 -1.13 24.94
CA VAL A 153 -24.11 -1.04 23.68
C VAL A 153 -23.14 -1.01 22.52
N LEU A 154 -23.27 -2.00 21.65
CA LEU A 154 -22.65 -2.00 20.34
C LEU A 154 -23.57 -1.28 19.35
N ARG A 155 -23.05 -0.29 18.64
CA ARG A 155 -23.73 0.38 17.55
C ARG A 155 -23.05 -0.06 16.26
N TYR A 156 -23.83 -0.45 15.25
CA TYR A 156 -23.28 -0.84 13.96
C TYR A 156 -24.14 -0.36 12.81
N ARG A 157 -23.54 -0.13 11.66
CA ARG A 157 -24.18 0.37 10.46
C ARG A 157 -24.31 -0.72 9.43
N VAL A 158 -25.47 -0.85 8.82
CA VAL A 158 -25.80 -1.82 7.77
C VAL A 158 -26.56 -1.15 6.63
N GLY A 159 -26.56 -1.76 5.45
CA GLY A 159 -27.29 -1.31 4.26
C GLY A 159 -28.14 -2.44 3.69
N ALA A 160 -28.09 -2.66 2.37
CA ALA A 160 -28.78 -3.75 1.69
C ALA A 160 -28.38 -5.12 2.28
N THR A 161 -29.38 -5.97 2.46
CA THR A 161 -29.13 -7.36 2.90
C THR A 161 -28.43 -8.16 1.82
N ARG A 162 -27.71 -9.20 2.20
CA ARG A 162 -27.07 -10.13 1.25
C ARG A 162 -28.08 -10.74 0.27
N ALA A 163 -29.28 -11.06 0.76
CA ALA A 163 -30.35 -11.57 -0.10
C ALA A 163 -30.84 -10.54 -1.14
N GLN A 164 -30.96 -9.26 -0.76
CA GLN A 164 -31.32 -8.18 -1.71
C GLN A 164 -30.25 -8.02 -2.78
N VAL A 165 -28.95 -8.06 -2.41
CA VAL A 165 -27.86 -7.99 -3.37
C VAL A 165 -27.88 -9.17 -4.33
N MET A 166 -28.08 -10.39 -3.83
CA MET A 166 -28.16 -11.59 -4.66
C MET A 166 -29.39 -11.56 -5.60
N ALA A 167 -30.54 -11.08 -5.13
CA ALA A 167 -31.72 -10.93 -5.97
C ALA A 167 -31.49 -9.91 -7.10
N ALA A 168 -30.88 -8.76 -6.80
CA ALA A 168 -30.55 -7.76 -7.80
C ALA A 168 -29.57 -8.27 -8.85
N GLU A 169 -28.56 -9.07 -8.45
CA GLU A 169 -27.66 -9.74 -9.40
C GLU A 169 -28.40 -10.74 -10.29
N GLN A 170 -29.31 -11.50 -9.71
CA GLN A 170 -30.11 -12.47 -10.45
C GLN A 170 -31.05 -11.80 -11.48
N ASP A 171 -31.65 -10.69 -11.08
CA ASP A 171 -32.53 -9.92 -11.97
C ASP A 171 -31.75 -9.35 -13.15
N GLU A 172 -30.57 -8.79 -12.93
CA GLU A 172 -29.72 -8.28 -14.01
C GLU A 172 -29.18 -9.39 -14.90
N TYR A 173 -28.86 -10.57 -14.34
CA TYR A 173 -28.49 -11.73 -15.13
C TYR A 173 -29.64 -12.16 -16.06
N ALA A 174 -30.87 -12.14 -15.57
CA ALA A 174 -32.04 -12.58 -16.33
C ALA A 174 -32.50 -11.55 -17.37
N GLN A 175 -32.40 -10.26 -17.07
CA GLN A 175 -32.97 -9.17 -17.88
C GLN A 175 -31.93 -8.40 -18.69
N GLY A 176 -30.65 -8.59 -18.42
CA GLY A 176 -29.56 -7.79 -18.94
C GLY A 176 -29.23 -6.56 -18.07
N ILE A 177 -27.99 -6.11 -18.14
CA ILE A 177 -27.51 -4.95 -17.42
C ILE A 177 -27.75 -3.68 -18.23
N ARG A 178 -28.50 -2.72 -17.70
CA ARG A 178 -28.58 -1.40 -18.30
C ARG A 178 -27.27 -0.64 -18.06
N ILE A 179 -26.65 -0.18 -19.13
CA ILE A 179 -25.39 0.56 -19.07
C ILE A 179 -25.68 2.06 -18.90
N ASP A 180 -25.20 2.64 -17.82
CA ASP A 180 -25.24 4.07 -17.52
C ASP A 180 -23.99 4.50 -16.70
N GLU A 181 -24.02 5.70 -16.14
CA GLU A 181 -22.89 6.25 -15.37
C GLU A 181 -22.53 5.46 -14.09
N THR A 182 -23.46 4.65 -13.59
CA THR A 182 -23.24 3.83 -12.39
C THR A 182 -22.55 2.50 -12.70
N VAL A 183 -22.51 2.09 -13.98
CA VAL A 183 -21.92 0.82 -14.42
C VAL A 183 -20.53 1.05 -15.01
N PRO A 184 -19.46 0.65 -14.33
CA PRO A 184 -18.11 0.82 -14.86
C PRO A 184 -17.87 -0.13 -16.04
N LEU A 185 -17.78 0.43 -17.23
CA LEU A 185 -17.38 -0.30 -18.43
C LEU A 185 -15.92 -0.74 -18.30
N GLY A 186 -15.61 -1.91 -18.84
CA GLY A 186 -14.28 -2.51 -18.76
C GLY A 186 -14.18 -3.57 -17.68
N GLN A 187 -15.00 -3.53 -16.65
CA GLN A 187 -15.08 -4.60 -15.65
C GLN A 187 -15.90 -5.77 -16.19
N GLY A 188 -15.62 -6.99 -15.69
CA GLY A 188 -16.47 -8.14 -15.97
C GLY A 188 -17.86 -7.96 -15.40
N LEU A 189 -18.85 -7.70 -16.25
CA LEU A 189 -20.18 -7.27 -15.83
C LEU A 189 -20.90 -8.29 -14.93
N PHE A 190 -20.63 -9.59 -15.10
CA PHE A 190 -21.28 -10.66 -14.32
C PHE A 190 -20.30 -11.48 -13.48
N ARG A 191 -19.05 -11.05 -13.38
CA ARG A 191 -18.11 -11.82 -12.58
C ARG A 191 -18.21 -11.39 -11.13
N SER A 192 -18.67 -12.32 -10.34
CA SER A 192 -18.50 -12.30 -8.91
C SER A 192 -17.23 -13.10 -8.59
N GLY A 193 -16.26 -12.48 -7.94
CA GLY A 193 -15.19 -13.19 -7.30
C GLY A 193 -15.78 -13.96 -6.12
N ASN A 194 -15.51 -15.27 -6.05
CA ASN A 194 -15.85 -16.02 -4.85
C ASN A 194 -14.67 -15.91 -3.87
N VAL A 195 -14.88 -15.19 -2.78
CA VAL A 195 -13.92 -15.08 -1.68
C VAL A 195 -14.53 -15.75 -0.47
N GLU A 196 -13.97 -16.88 -0.06
CA GLU A 196 -14.46 -17.70 1.04
C GLU A 196 -15.96 -17.99 0.97
N GLY A 197 -16.43 -18.39 -0.22
CA GLY A 197 -17.84 -18.74 -0.44
C GLY A 197 -18.79 -17.56 -0.62
N ARG A 198 -18.29 -16.32 -0.52
CA ARG A 198 -19.07 -15.12 -0.81
C ARG A 198 -18.90 -14.70 -2.28
N LEU A 199 -20.02 -14.44 -2.95
CA LEU A 199 -20.04 -13.71 -4.19
C LEU A 199 -19.72 -12.23 -3.90
N ALA A 200 -18.53 -11.80 -4.31
CA ALA A 200 -18.14 -10.40 -4.29
C ALA A 200 -18.33 -9.85 -5.68
N THR A 201 -19.38 -9.04 -5.89
CA THR A 201 -19.55 -8.38 -7.19
C THR A 201 -18.50 -7.29 -7.35
N GLN A 202 -17.80 -7.33 -8.48
CA GLN A 202 -16.80 -6.34 -8.85
C GLN A 202 -17.37 -5.23 -9.73
N ARG A 203 -18.65 -5.30 -10.04
CA ARG A 203 -19.26 -4.48 -11.05
C ARG A 203 -19.29 -2.99 -10.69
N PHE A 204 -19.31 -2.67 -9.43
CA PHE A 204 -19.50 -1.32 -8.96
C PHE A 204 -18.27 -0.82 -8.23
N GLY A 205 -17.76 0.31 -8.66
CA GLY A 205 -16.74 1.05 -7.94
C GLY A 205 -17.21 1.35 -6.52
N GLY A 206 -16.41 1.04 -5.54
CA GLY A 206 -16.73 1.18 -4.13
C GLY A 206 -15.73 0.37 -3.32
N VAL A 207 -16.05 0.10 -2.09
CA VAL A 207 -15.24 -0.77 -1.26
C VAL A 207 -15.49 -2.21 -1.71
N TRP A 208 -14.42 -2.90 -2.07
CA TRP A 208 -14.45 -4.30 -2.44
C TRP A 208 -14.97 -5.13 -1.26
N PHE A 209 -15.94 -5.96 -1.47
CA PHE A 209 -16.66 -6.76 -0.45
C PHE A 209 -17.54 -5.97 0.52
N ASP A 210 -17.39 -4.67 0.63
CA ASP A 210 -18.09 -3.87 1.61
C ASP A 210 -19.31 -3.15 1.02
N ARG A 211 -19.30 -2.94 -0.31
CA ARG A 211 -20.36 -2.24 -1.01
C ARG A 211 -20.58 -2.81 -2.40
N THR A 212 -21.85 -2.98 -2.77
CA THR A 212 -22.26 -3.22 -4.14
C THR A 212 -23.03 -2.01 -4.63
N GLY A 213 -22.79 -1.56 -5.85
CA GLY A 213 -23.60 -0.52 -6.48
C GLY A 213 -25.04 -0.99 -6.76
N LEU A 214 -25.26 -2.31 -6.90
CA LEU A 214 -26.59 -2.93 -6.85
C LEU A 214 -27.22 -2.63 -5.51
N SER A 215 -28.38 -2.13 -5.44
CA SER A 215 -29.04 -1.74 -4.18
C SER A 215 -28.35 -0.59 -3.43
N ALA A 216 -27.61 0.30 -4.15
CA ALA A 216 -27.03 1.51 -3.55
C ALA A 216 -28.12 2.53 -3.12
N ASP A 217 -29.32 2.36 -3.60
CA ASP A 217 -30.54 3.09 -3.23
C ASP A 217 -31.15 2.63 -1.90
N VAL A 218 -30.73 1.46 -1.38
CA VAL A 218 -31.15 1.01 -0.05
C VAL A 218 -30.42 1.85 1.02
N PRO A 219 -31.17 2.65 1.83
CA PRO A 219 -30.53 3.53 2.80
C PRO A 219 -29.74 2.76 3.86
N GLU A 220 -28.55 3.22 4.15
CA GLU A 220 -27.81 2.73 5.30
C GLU A 220 -28.43 3.25 6.60
N HIS A 221 -28.46 2.42 7.64
CA HIS A 221 -28.97 2.78 8.93
C HIS A 221 -28.15 2.19 10.06
N TRP A 222 -28.21 2.83 11.22
CA TRP A 222 -27.55 2.38 12.43
C TRP A 222 -28.49 1.53 13.29
N VAL A 223 -27.92 0.47 13.86
CA VAL A 223 -28.57 -0.44 14.81
C VAL A 223 -27.80 -0.38 16.12
N ALA A 224 -28.52 -0.32 17.24
CA ALA A 224 -27.96 -0.51 18.57
C ALA A 224 -28.28 -1.92 19.04
N MET A 225 -27.27 -2.59 19.62
CA MET A 225 -27.39 -3.91 20.24
C MET A 225 -26.94 -3.82 21.70
N ASP A 226 -27.80 -4.26 22.61
CA ASP A 226 -27.41 -4.47 23.99
C ASP A 226 -26.55 -5.74 24.10
N LEU A 227 -25.31 -5.59 24.59
CA LEU A 227 -24.34 -6.70 24.61
C LEU A 227 -24.61 -7.78 25.66
N ALA A 228 -25.49 -7.50 26.64
CA ALA A 228 -25.87 -8.48 27.66
C ALA A 228 -27.05 -9.35 27.21
N THR A 229 -28.00 -8.75 26.47
CA THR A 229 -29.25 -9.43 26.08
C THR A 229 -29.27 -9.80 24.59
N ALA A 230 -28.31 -9.31 23.78
CA ALA A 230 -28.27 -9.39 22.34
C ALA A 230 -29.53 -8.77 21.66
N SER A 231 -30.34 -8.00 22.37
CA SER A 231 -31.49 -7.31 21.78
C SER A 231 -31.06 -6.16 20.92
N THR A 232 -31.67 -6.00 19.72
CA THR A 232 -31.38 -4.98 18.75
C THR A 232 -32.52 -3.99 18.60
N ARG A 233 -32.21 -2.74 18.29
CA ARG A 233 -33.17 -1.70 17.91
C ARG A 233 -32.57 -0.72 16.92
N PRO A 234 -33.36 -0.14 16.03
CA PRO A 234 -32.89 0.98 15.19
C PRO A 234 -32.42 2.16 16.07
N LEU A 235 -31.40 2.88 15.60
CA LEU A 235 -30.93 4.11 16.23
C LEU A 235 -31.67 5.31 15.65
N ALA A 236 -32.20 6.17 16.52
CA ALA A 236 -32.66 7.48 16.10
C ALA A 236 -31.45 8.36 15.68
N ALA A 237 -31.68 9.31 14.77
CA ALA A 237 -30.61 10.17 14.23
C ALA A 237 -29.77 10.86 15.31
N ALA A 238 -30.38 11.29 16.42
CA ALA A 238 -29.66 11.92 17.53
C ALA A 238 -28.75 10.95 18.34
N GLN A 239 -28.89 9.64 18.15
CA GLN A 239 -28.12 8.60 18.83
C GLN A 239 -27.03 7.98 17.95
N VAL A 240 -26.97 8.37 16.68
CA VAL A 240 -25.92 7.94 15.74
C VAL A 240 -24.57 8.40 16.30
N PRO A 241 -23.53 7.54 16.27
CA PRO A 241 -22.18 7.96 16.64
C PRO A 241 -21.84 9.25 15.92
N ALA A 242 -21.39 10.26 16.65
CA ALA A 242 -20.99 11.51 16.03
C ALA A 242 -19.80 11.22 15.10
N GLU A 243 -19.99 11.45 13.82
CA GLU A 243 -18.86 11.55 12.91
C GLU A 243 -17.98 12.72 13.37
N GLU A 244 -16.67 12.64 13.08
CA GLU A 244 -15.81 13.81 13.22
C GLU A 244 -16.51 15.01 12.56
N PRO A 245 -16.47 16.23 13.18
CA PRO A 245 -17.21 17.35 12.63
C PRO A 245 -16.86 17.47 11.14
N PRO A 246 -17.88 17.61 10.27
CA PRO A 246 -17.60 17.72 8.85
C PRO A 246 -16.63 18.87 8.65
N VAL A 247 -15.55 18.61 7.92
CA VAL A 247 -14.46 19.56 7.66
C VAL A 247 -15.01 20.93 7.25
N SER A 248 -16.11 20.94 6.50
CA SER A 248 -16.83 22.14 6.07
C SER A 248 -17.46 22.97 7.23
N ALA A 249 -17.64 22.39 8.41
CA ALA A 249 -18.20 23.08 9.57
C ALA A 249 -17.14 23.81 10.42
N LEU A 250 -15.87 23.49 10.27
CA LEU A 250 -14.78 24.13 10.99
C LEU A 250 -14.52 25.54 10.45
N ARG A 251 -14.41 26.51 11.33
CA ARG A 251 -14.18 27.92 10.99
C ARG A 251 -12.87 28.41 11.61
N GLY A 252 -12.30 29.48 11.06
CA GLY A 252 -11.05 30.08 11.60
C GLY A 252 -9.80 29.27 11.33
N ILE A 253 -9.86 28.34 10.39
CA ILE A 253 -8.72 27.59 9.86
C ILE A 253 -8.33 28.18 8.51
N GLU A 254 -7.04 28.39 8.30
CA GLU A 254 -6.48 28.80 7.02
C GLU A 254 -6.32 27.58 6.09
N GLY A 255 -6.76 27.71 4.85
CA GLY A 255 -6.63 26.67 3.81
C GLY A 255 -7.69 25.57 3.89
N ASP A 256 -7.52 24.55 3.04
CA ASP A 256 -8.45 23.42 2.93
C ASP A 256 -8.16 22.39 4.01
N VAL A 257 -9.10 22.19 4.93
CA VAL A 257 -8.99 21.15 5.96
C VAL A 257 -9.13 19.76 5.34
N TRP A 258 -8.20 18.89 5.61
CA TRP A 258 -8.23 17.51 5.13
C TRP A 258 -8.34 16.46 6.24
N GLN A 259 -7.89 16.78 7.46
CA GLN A 259 -7.97 15.89 8.61
C GLN A 259 -8.28 16.71 9.87
N SER A 260 -9.15 16.18 10.72
CA SER A 260 -9.43 16.71 12.04
C SER A 260 -9.51 15.57 13.05
N VAL A 261 -9.06 15.82 14.27
CA VAL A 261 -9.11 14.85 15.37
C VAL A 261 -9.54 15.56 16.65
N ARG A 262 -10.69 15.15 17.20
CA ARG A 262 -11.20 15.67 18.48
C ARG A 262 -10.34 15.16 19.63
N ALA A 263 -10.09 16.02 20.62
CA ALA A 263 -9.44 15.61 21.86
C ALA A 263 -10.27 14.55 22.59
N PRO A 264 -9.65 13.53 23.19
CA PRO A 264 -10.36 12.52 23.97
C PRO A 264 -11.09 13.11 25.18
N GLN A 265 -10.63 14.26 25.65
CA GLN A 265 -11.22 15.00 26.76
C GLN A 265 -11.44 16.46 26.33
N GLY A 266 -12.66 16.98 26.55
CA GLY A 266 -13.02 18.33 26.12
C GLY A 266 -13.43 18.42 24.64
N ASP A 267 -13.52 19.66 24.13
CA ASP A 267 -14.02 19.97 22.79
C ASP A 267 -12.95 20.44 21.81
N ALA A 268 -11.66 20.38 22.20
CA ALA A 268 -10.58 20.82 21.34
C ALA A 268 -10.45 19.91 20.10
N VAL A 269 -10.11 20.51 18.96
CA VAL A 269 -9.95 19.80 17.68
C VAL A 269 -8.59 20.15 17.10
N ALA A 270 -7.74 19.14 16.90
CA ALA A 270 -6.52 19.27 16.12
C ALA A 270 -6.85 19.13 14.63
N VAL A 271 -6.29 20.01 13.80
CA VAL A 271 -6.65 20.15 12.40
C VAL A 271 -5.40 20.21 11.54
N LEU A 272 -5.39 19.44 10.46
CA LEU A 272 -4.45 19.58 9.36
C LEU A 272 -5.15 20.26 8.18
N SER A 273 -4.59 21.36 7.70
CA SER A 273 -5.10 22.06 6.53
C SER A 273 -4.01 22.28 5.49
N ARG A 274 -4.37 22.21 4.22
CA ARG A 274 -3.48 22.51 3.09
C ARG A 274 -3.31 24.02 2.98
N VAL A 275 -2.06 24.48 2.93
CA VAL A 275 -1.72 25.90 2.82
C VAL A 275 -0.90 26.16 1.56
N GLY A 276 -0.98 27.40 1.04
CA GLY A 276 -0.34 27.80 -0.21
C GLY A 276 -1.30 27.83 -1.39
N ASP A 277 -0.79 28.11 -2.59
CA ASP A 277 -1.60 28.03 -3.79
C ASP A 277 -2.00 26.58 -4.05
N GLY A 278 -3.27 26.32 -4.36
CA GLY A 278 -3.79 24.98 -4.55
C GLY A 278 -3.20 24.21 -5.74
N ASN A 279 -2.35 24.88 -6.53
CA ASN A 279 -1.66 24.30 -7.67
C ASN A 279 -0.46 23.49 -7.20
N GLY A 280 -0.50 22.19 -7.35
CA GLY A 280 0.65 21.32 -7.08
C GLY A 280 0.68 20.65 -5.72
N GLN A 281 -0.41 20.65 -4.96
CA GLN A 281 -0.42 20.14 -3.59
C GLN A 281 -1.21 18.81 -3.40
N LEU A 282 -1.48 18.08 -4.46
CA LEU A 282 -2.21 16.82 -4.37
C LEU A 282 -1.42 15.71 -3.65
N TYR A 283 -0.08 15.76 -3.74
CA TYR A 283 0.79 14.83 -3.06
C TYR A 283 1.70 15.54 -2.06
N ARG A 284 1.54 15.26 -0.78
CA ARG A 284 2.31 15.82 0.33
C ARG A 284 2.32 17.35 0.33
N PRO A 285 1.15 17.93 0.47
CA PRO A 285 1.02 19.37 0.54
C PRO A 285 1.81 19.92 1.73
N GLN A 286 2.22 21.18 1.64
CA GLN A 286 2.56 21.94 2.84
C GLN A 286 1.31 22.01 3.71
N VAL A 287 1.43 21.52 4.93
CA VAL A 287 0.31 21.37 5.84
C VAL A 287 0.50 22.30 7.03
N ALA A 288 -0.54 23.05 7.36
CA ALA A 288 -0.60 23.75 8.64
C ALA A 288 -1.25 22.83 9.68
N LEU A 289 -0.57 22.72 10.84
CA LEU A 289 -1.13 22.11 12.03
C LEU A 289 -1.70 23.19 12.92
N SER A 290 -2.99 23.07 13.26
CA SER A 290 -3.71 24.00 14.11
C SER A 290 -4.55 23.29 15.16
N VAL A 291 -4.85 23.95 16.27
CA VAL A 291 -5.81 23.47 17.27
C VAL A 291 -6.89 24.52 17.48
N LEU A 292 -8.15 24.12 17.33
CA LEU A 292 -9.33 24.85 17.76
C LEU A 292 -9.63 24.48 19.21
N PRO A 293 -9.79 25.43 20.13
CA PRO A 293 -10.16 25.15 21.54
C PRO A 293 -11.52 24.45 21.69
N GLY A 294 -12.36 24.49 20.67
CA GLY A 294 -13.63 23.77 20.55
C GLY A 294 -14.11 23.79 19.11
N ALA A 295 -15.00 22.87 18.75
CA ALA A 295 -15.49 22.72 17.37
C ALA A 295 -16.16 23.99 16.80
N HIS A 296 -16.68 24.86 17.65
CA HIS A 296 -17.31 26.12 17.27
C HIS A 296 -16.41 27.35 17.46
N ALA A 297 -15.17 27.16 17.88
CA ALA A 297 -14.20 28.24 18.03
C ALA A 297 -13.90 28.89 16.67
N ARG A 298 -13.72 30.22 16.68
CA ARG A 298 -13.43 31.00 15.46
C ARG A 298 -11.94 31.37 15.32
N LYS A 299 -11.13 31.03 16.30
CA LYS A 299 -9.70 31.32 16.31
C LYS A 299 -8.93 30.05 16.68
N ALA A 300 -8.12 29.61 15.75
CA ALA A 300 -7.22 28.49 15.96
C ALA A 300 -5.86 28.95 16.48
N VAL A 301 -5.20 28.09 17.24
CA VAL A 301 -3.77 28.21 17.58
C VAL A 301 -3.00 27.40 16.53
N ARG A 302 -2.12 28.06 15.78
CA ARG A 302 -1.31 27.42 14.75
C ARG A 302 0.07 27.07 15.28
N CYS A 303 0.59 25.91 14.91
CA CYS A 303 1.97 25.53 15.19
C CYS A 303 2.92 26.31 14.27
N MET A 304 3.70 27.24 14.85
CA MET A 304 4.65 28.09 14.13
C MET A 304 6.10 27.62 14.25
N ALA A 305 6.36 26.52 14.93
CA ALA A 305 7.70 25.96 15.06
C ALA A 305 8.25 25.45 13.71
N ALA A 306 9.58 25.47 13.55
CA ALA A 306 10.24 24.97 12.34
C ALA A 306 9.95 23.49 12.04
N ALA A 307 9.57 22.71 13.05
CA ALA A 307 9.13 21.32 12.87
C ALA A 307 7.73 21.19 12.25
N CYS A 308 6.94 22.28 12.22
CA CYS A 308 5.60 22.29 11.61
C CYS A 308 5.59 23.03 10.27
N VAL A 309 6.22 24.22 10.23
CA VAL A 309 6.12 25.11 9.06
C VAL A 309 6.86 24.53 7.85
N GLY A 310 6.18 24.46 6.71
CA GLY A 310 6.76 23.95 5.47
C GLY A 310 7.04 22.44 5.49
N LYS A 311 6.42 21.69 6.39
CA LYS A 311 6.58 20.23 6.50
C LYS A 311 5.39 19.48 5.94
N ALA A 312 5.63 18.29 5.40
CA ALA A 312 4.59 17.35 5.04
C ALA A 312 4.15 16.59 6.31
N ILE A 313 3.14 17.13 6.99
CA ILE A 313 2.54 16.47 8.16
C ILE A 313 1.50 15.47 7.64
N THR A 314 1.70 14.17 7.92
CA THR A 314 0.88 13.09 7.34
C THR A 314 -0.11 12.48 8.31
N ALA A 315 0.07 12.70 9.62
CA ALA A 315 -0.84 12.20 10.64
C ALA A 315 -0.83 13.10 11.88
N VAL A 316 -1.96 13.18 12.58
CA VAL A 316 -2.14 13.91 13.83
C VAL A 316 -3.00 13.13 14.80
N GLN A 317 -2.62 13.12 16.09
CA GLN A 317 -3.40 12.53 17.18
C GLN A 317 -3.10 13.26 18.50
N TRP A 318 -3.99 13.09 19.48
CA TRP A 318 -3.77 13.62 20.82
C TRP A 318 -2.95 12.66 21.68
N ARG A 319 -2.05 13.20 22.53
CA ARG A 319 -1.42 12.41 23.59
C ARG A 319 -2.47 12.13 24.67
N PRO A 320 -2.77 10.88 25.00
CA PRO A 320 -3.73 10.57 26.05
C PRO A 320 -3.36 11.20 27.39
N GLY A 321 -4.37 11.75 28.09
CA GLY A 321 -4.17 12.40 29.39
C GLY A 321 -3.41 13.73 29.34
N SER A 322 -3.22 14.34 28.17
CA SER A 322 -2.47 15.56 27.97
C SER A 322 -3.16 16.47 26.96
N ALA A 323 -2.81 17.77 26.98
CA ALA A 323 -3.21 18.73 25.96
C ALA A 323 -2.20 18.79 24.79
N GLU A 324 -1.23 17.91 24.74
CA GLU A 324 -0.25 17.84 23.65
C GLU A 324 -0.79 17.12 22.42
N VAL A 325 -0.42 17.61 21.27
CA VAL A 325 -0.71 17.01 19.96
C VAL A 325 0.53 16.28 19.47
N LEU A 326 0.37 15.00 19.14
CA LEU A 326 1.38 14.21 18.45
C LEU A 326 1.16 14.35 16.95
N PHE A 327 2.21 14.59 16.18
CA PHE A 327 2.11 14.67 14.73
C PHE A 327 3.29 13.99 14.05
N THR A 328 3.01 13.41 12.90
CA THR A 328 4.00 12.70 12.08
C THR A 328 4.34 13.54 10.86
N THR A 329 5.62 13.78 10.64
CA THR A 329 6.15 14.39 9.42
C THR A 329 6.76 13.32 8.53
N THR A 330 6.61 13.46 7.21
CA THR A 330 7.25 12.61 6.20
C THR A 330 8.24 13.46 5.41
N ASP A 331 9.51 13.05 5.35
CA ASP A 331 10.56 13.81 4.67
C ASP A 331 10.84 13.22 3.27
N PRO A 332 10.48 13.94 2.19
CA PRO A 332 10.77 13.48 0.82
C PRO A 332 12.27 13.38 0.51
N ALA A 333 13.09 14.22 1.13
CA ALA A 333 14.54 14.17 0.91
C ALA A 333 15.16 12.93 1.55
N LEU A 334 14.57 12.42 2.63
CA LEU A 334 15.03 11.22 3.33
C LEU A 334 14.29 9.94 2.89
N GLY A 335 13.89 9.84 1.62
CA GLY A 335 13.22 8.65 1.10
C GLY A 335 11.86 8.36 1.71
N LEU A 336 11.12 9.41 2.10
CA LEU A 336 9.83 9.36 2.79
C LEU A 336 9.91 8.85 4.24
N ALA A 337 11.07 8.99 4.87
CA ALA A 337 11.22 8.66 6.27
C ALA A 337 10.29 9.51 7.15
N GLN A 338 9.70 8.86 8.15
CA GLN A 338 8.79 9.49 9.08
C GLN A 338 9.49 9.84 10.40
N SER A 339 9.03 10.94 10.99
CA SER A 339 9.43 11.38 12.34
C SER A 339 8.19 11.80 13.11
N ILE A 340 8.18 11.53 14.42
CA ILE A 340 7.06 11.91 15.29
C ILE A 340 7.54 13.00 16.25
N GLN A 341 6.72 14.04 16.38
CA GLN A 341 6.90 15.15 17.29
C GLN A 341 5.69 15.30 18.22
N ARG A 342 5.89 15.98 19.34
CA ARG A 342 4.82 16.42 20.24
C ARG A 342 4.82 17.94 20.33
N TRP A 343 3.64 18.53 20.22
CA TRP A 343 3.42 19.96 20.28
C TRP A 343 2.47 20.33 21.41
N ASN A 344 2.85 21.30 22.22
CA ASN A 344 1.98 21.89 23.23
C ASN A 344 1.37 23.20 22.68
N PRO A 345 0.06 23.23 22.34
CA PRO A 345 -0.56 24.43 21.78
C PRO A 345 -0.59 25.63 22.71
N ALA A 346 -0.55 25.40 24.04
CA ALA A 346 -0.59 26.51 25.03
C ALA A 346 0.74 27.23 25.13
N THR A 347 1.87 26.55 25.02
CA THR A 347 3.22 27.12 25.11
C THR A 347 3.88 27.35 23.75
N GLY A 348 3.36 26.73 22.70
CA GLY A 348 3.94 26.72 21.35
C GLY A 348 5.17 25.80 21.22
N GLN A 349 5.62 25.14 22.30
CA GLN A 349 6.81 24.28 22.27
C GLN A 349 6.56 22.98 21.50
N VAL A 350 7.57 22.60 20.70
CA VAL A 350 7.61 21.33 19.97
C VAL A 350 8.84 20.54 20.41
N HIS A 351 8.65 19.26 20.71
CA HIS A 351 9.72 18.33 21.04
C HIS A 351 9.74 17.15 20.06
N ALA A 352 10.91 16.77 19.59
CA ALA A 352 11.10 15.55 18.84
C ALA A 352 10.89 14.33 19.75
N VAL A 353 10.09 13.38 19.33
CA VAL A 353 9.91 12.08 20.01
C VAL A 353 10.84 11.05 19.38
N VAL A 354 10.74 10.88 18.07
CA VAL A 354 11.55 9.88 17.34
C VAL A 354 11.75 10.31 15.89
N GLN A 355 12.94 10.01 15.36
CA GLN A 355 13.26 10.10 13.95
C GLN A 355 13.49 8.71 13.38
N GLY A 356 12.84 8.38 12.25
CA GLY A 356 12.99 7.14 11.54
C GLY A 356 13.87 7.24 10.30
N ARG A 357 14.23 6.08 9.75
CA ARG A 357 14.83 5.93 8.42
C ARG A 357 13.85 5.39 7.40
N GLY A 358 12.61 5.15 7.81
CA GLY A 358 11.50 4.65 7.02
C GLY A 358 10.17 4.99 7.68
N LEU A 359 9.15 4.14 7.57
CA LEU A 359 7.85 4.33 8.21
C LEU A 359 7.93 4.14 9.73
N ILE A 360 7.23 5.02 10.44
CA ILE A 360 6.91 4.91 11.89
C ILE A 360 5.46 5.34 12.05
N ASN A 361 4.54 4.40 12.09
CA ASN A 361 3.10 4.69 12.12
C ASN A 361 2.28 3.46 12.61
N GLY A 362 1.01 3.39 12.23
CA GLY A 362 0.10 2.28 12.59
C GLY A 362 0.08 1.11 11.60
N GLY A 363 0.90 1.12 10.55
CA GLY A 363 0.88 0.05 9.57
C GLY A 363 1.47 0.42 8.21
N ARG A 364 0.95 -0.20 7.16
CA ARG A 364 1.46 -0.01 5.81
C ARG A 364 1.08 1.33 5.18
N ASP A 365 -0.09 1.85 5.55
CA ASP A 365 -0.54 3.18 5.12
C ASP A 365 0.17 4.27 5.95
N SER A 366 0.85 5.18 5.25
CA SER A 366 1.63 6.26 5.87
C SER A 366 0.80 7.27 6.67
N SER A 367 -0.51 7.28 6.52
CA SER A 367 -1.43 8.15 7.26
C SER A 367 -1.98 7.54 8.56
N THR A 368 -1.72 6.25 8.82
CA THR A 368 -2.17 5.58 10.04
C THR A 368 -1.37 6.02 11.26
N HIS A 369 -1.99 5.91 12.44
CA HIS A 369 -1.39 6.34 13.70
C HIS A 369 -0.80 5.18 14.48
N CYS A 370 0.29 5.44 15.21
CA CYS A 370 0.72 4.57 16.30
C CYS A 370 -0.35 4.48 17.37
N GLY A 371 -0.46 3.36 18.07
CA GLY A 371 -1.16 3.30 19.33
C GLY A 371 -0.48 4.22 20.34
N ALA A 372 -1.24 5.06 21.05
CA ALA A 372 -0.68 6.03 22.00
C ALA A 372 -1.20 5.82 23.43
N SER A 373 -0.33 5.98 24.40
CA SER A 373 -0.63 6.15 25.84
C SER A 373 -0.06 7.47 26.34
N ALA A 374 -0.26 7.78 27.62
CA ALA A 374 0.35 8.95 28.22
C ALA A 374 1.90 8.92 28.20
N ALA A 375 2.52 7.74 28.20
CA ALA A 375 3.96 7.56 28.35
C ALA A 375 4.68 7.03 27.10
N ALA A 376 3.98 6.34 26.21
CA ALA A 376 4.61 5.67 25.07
C ALA A 376 3.71 5.57 23.85
N LEU A 377 4.37 5.42 22.68
CA LEU A 377 3.76 4.97 21.44
C LEU A 377 4.06 3.49 21.22
N VAL A 378 3.14 2.80 20.56
CA VAL A 378 3.42 1.50 19.93
C VAL A 378 3.22 1.66 18.44
N CYS A 379 4.29 1.51 17.68
CA CYS A 379 4.34 1.80 16.26
C CYS A 379 4.74 0.57 15.45
N VAL A 380 4.23 0.48 14.25
CA VAL A 380 4.79 -0.35 13.19
C VAL A 380 5.93 0.42 12.53
N THR A 381 7.12 -0.16 12.50
CA THR A 381 8.29 0.44 11.87
C THR A 381 8.79 -0.43 10.73
N ALA A 382 9.16 0.20 9.61
CA ALA A 382 9.68 -0.48 8.42
C ALA A 382 10.67 0.40 7.68
N GLU A 383 11.74 -0.18 7.15
CA GLU A 383 12.76 0.49 6.33
C GLU A 383 12.83 -0.18 4.95
N ALA A 384 13.50 0.37 3.99
CA ALA A 384 13.47 -0.11 2.60
C ALA A 384 13.83 -1.60 2.47
N ASP A 385 14.81 -2.06 3.22
CA ASP A 385 15.31 -3.45 3.28
C ASP A 385 14.99 -4.16 4.61
N ARG A 386 14.18 -3.53 5.45
CA ARG A 386 13.77 -4.10 6.73
C ARG A 386 12.26 -4.16 6.85
N PRO A 387 11.68 -5.36 6.78
CA PRO A 387 10.23 -5.57 6.85
C PRO A 387 9.59 -5.04 8.14
N PRO A 388 8.23 -4.95 8.18
CA PRO A 388 7.51 -4.43 9.32
C PRO A 388 7.79 -5.19 10.62
N ARG A 389 7.96 -4.43 11.71
CA ARG A 389 8.08 -4.88 13.08
C ARG A 389 7.31 -3.96 14.03
N LEU A 390 6.91 -4.43 15.18
CA LEU A 390 6.23 -3.65 16.21
C LEU A 390 7.24 -3.16 17.24
N GLU A 391 7.25 -1.87 17.53
CA GLU A 391 8.13 -1.25 18.51
C GLU A 391 7.37 -0.37 19.51
N ARG A 392 7.77 -0.40 20.75
CA ARG A 392 7.41 0.59 21.78
C ARG A 392 8.41 1.74 21.75
N ILE A 393 7.92 2.97 21.79
CA ILE A 393 8.75 4.19 21.76
C ILE A 393 8.31 5.10 22.93
N GLY A 394 9.23 5.44 23.80
CA GLY A 394 8.98 6.36 24.91
C GLY A 394 8.69 7.77 24.41
N LEU A 395 7.64 8.42 24.94
CA LEU A 395 7.26 9.77 24.48
C LEU A 395 8.20 10.88 25.02
N ASP A 396 8.86 10.64 26.12
CA ASP A 396 9.70 11.66 26.77
C ASP A 396 11.19 11.48 26.47
N ASP A 397 11.65 10.24 26.26
CA ASP A 397 13.06 9.88 26.05
C ASP A 397 13.36 9.32 24.63
N GLY A 398 12.33 9.02 23.83
CA GLY A 398 12.47 8.41 22.52
C GLY A 398 13.04 6.98 22.54
N ALA A 399 13.17 6.35 23.73
CA ALA A 399 13.71 5.01 23.88
C ALA A 399 12.89 4.00 23.11
N ARG A 400 13.57 3.15 22.33
CA ARG A 400 12.92 2.14 21.45
C ARG A 400 13.11 0.74 22.01
N GLN A 401 12.05 -0.04 22.01
CA GLN A 401 12.04 -1.44 22.40
C GLN A 401 11.28 -2.25 21.35
N ALA A 402 11.90 -3.27 20.76
CA ALA A 402 11.21 -4.20 19.90
C ALA A 402 10.21 -5.03 20.74
N LEU A 403 8.97 -5.09 20.29
CA LEU A 403 7.91 -5.91 20.88
C LEU A 403 7.69 -7.19 20.08
N PHE A 404 7.59 -7.08 18.75
CA PHE A 404 7.33 -8.22 17.87
C PHE A 404 7.99 -8.02 16.50
N ASP A 405 8.82 -8.97 16.09
CA ASP A 405 9.52 -8.98 14.80
C ASP A 405 9.36 -10.35 14.12
N PRO A 406 8.22 -10.59 13.43
CA PRO A 406 7.97 -11.87 12.76
C PRO A 406 8.82 -12.05 11.50
N ASN A 407 9.46 -10.99 11.00
CA ASN A 407 10.21 -10.96 9.77
C ASN A 407 11.74 -10.92 9.99
N ALA A 408 12.21 -11.17 11.20
CA ALA A 408 13.62 -11.01 11.58
C ALA A 408 14.58 -11.81 10.69
N GLU A 409 14.22 -13.02 10.28
CA GLU A 409 15.04 -13.85 9.38
C GLU A 409 15.17 -13.20 7.99
N LEU A 410 14.06 -12.78 7.39
CA LEU A 410 14.10 -12.09 6.09
C LEU A 410 14.90 -10.78 6.18
N ALA A 411 14.71 -10.00 7.25
CA ALA A 411 15.48 -8.79 7.48
C ALA A 411 16.99 -9.06 7.54
N ALA A 412 17.40 -10.13 8.22
CA ALA A 412 18.80 -10.56 8.30
C ALA A 412 19.35 -11.01 6.93
N ASP A 413 18.56 -11.74 6.13
CA ASP A 413 18.94 -12.18 4.80
C ASP A 413 19.07 -10.99 3.84
N MET A 414 18.14 -10.04 3.86
CA MET A 414 18.21 -8.83 3.04
C MET A 414 19.43 -7.97 3.41
N ALA A 415 19.69 -7.75 4.69
CA ALA A 415 20.87 -7.01 5.14
C ALA A 415 22.19 -7.64 4.66
N ARG A 416 22.23 -8.98 4.55
CA ARG A 416 23.39 -9.70 4.02
C ARG A 416 23.46 -9.71 2.49
N ALA A 417 22.32 -9.93 1.81
CA ALA A 417 22.31 -10.19 0.38
C ALA A 417 22.07 -8.93 -0.47
N THR A 418 21.10 -8.09 -0.08
CA THR A 418 20.61 -6.97 -0.88
C THR A 418 20.26 -5.75 -0.03
N PRO A 419 21.21 -5.17 0.72
CA PRO A 419 20.92 -3.98 1.52
C PRO A 419 20.53 -2.81 0.64
N ALA A 420 19.50 -2.09 1.06
CA ALA A 420 19.09 -0.86 0.42
C ALA A 420 19.93 0.33 0.95
N ARG A 421 20.14 1.30 0.07
CA ARG A 421 20.69 2.59 0.47
C ARG A 421 19.84 3.74 -0.09
N LEU A 422 19.66 4.75 0.71
CA LEU A 422 19.04 5.99 0.25
C LEU A 422 19.99 6.69 -0.73
N LEU A 423 19.49 6.98 -1.93
CA LEU A 423 20.12 7.87 -2.89
C LEU A 423 19.44 9.23 -2.87
N GLN A 424 20.24 10.28 -3.01
CA GLN A 424 19.79 11.65 -3.21
C GLN A 424 20.59 12.23 -4.40
N TRP A 425 19.88 12.87 -5.34
CA TRP A 425 20.52 13.47 -6.49
C TRP A 425 19.73 14.64 -7.01
N SER A 426 20.31 15.38 -7.94
CA SER A 426 19.64 16.46 -8.64
C SER A 426 19.72 16.26 -10.14
N ASP A 427 18.70 16.71 -10.86
CA ASP A 427 18.76 16.82 -12.31
C ASP A 427 19.46 18.12 -12.75
N ALA A 428 19.57 18.32 -14.06
CA ALA A 428 20.20 19.50 -14.67
C ALA A 428 19.48 20.82 -14.34
N ARG A 429 18.23 20.77 -13.89
CA ARG A 429 17.45 21.94 -13.45
C ARG A 429 17.56 22.19 -11.95
N GLY A 430 18.36 21.39 -11.22
CA GLY A 430 18.53 21.50 -9.77
C GLY A 430 17.38 20.92 -8.95
N ARG A 431 16.40 20.21 -9.55
CA ARG A 431 15.34 19.52 -8.83
C ARG A 431 15.91 18.34 -8.08
N ARG A 432 15.60 18.23 -6.79
CA ARG A 432 16.16 17.21 -5.89
C ARG A 432 15.25 16.01 -5.77
N TYR A 433 15.79 14.83 -6.03
CA TYR A 433 15.12 13.54 -5.95
C TYR A 433 15.69 12.68 -4.83
N SER A 434 14.92 11.71 -4.40
CA SER A 434 15.37 10.63 -3.52
C SER A 434 14.84 9.27 -4.01
N GLY A 435 15.55 8.21 -3.64
CA GLY A 435 15.14 6.84 -3.98
C GLY A 435 15.86 5.80 -3.15
N GLN A 436 15.33 4.58 -3.19
CA GLN A 436 15.90 3.41 -2.50
C GLN A 436 16.62 2.53 -3.53
N PHE A 437 17.92 2.36 -3.38
CA PHE A 437 18.78 1.62 -4.29
C PHE A 437 19.22 0.29 -3.68
N PHE A 438 18.90 -0.79 -4.34
CA PHE A 438 19.34 -2.15 -4.02
C PHE A 438 20.53 -2.50 -4.94
N ALA A 439 21.72 -2.50 -4.36
CA ALA A 439 22.94 -2.80 -5.08
C ALA A 439 23.11 -4.32 -5.28
N VAL A 440 23.68 -4.70 -6.42
CA VAL A 440 24.18 -6.06 -6.62
C VAL A 440 25.43 -6.25 -5.77
N ARG A 441 25.48 -7.33 -5.00
CA ARG A 441 26.70 -7.74 -4.27
C ARG A 441 27.53 -8.69 -5.11
N GLY A 442 28.82 -8.51 -5.09
CA GLY A 442 29.83 -9.36 -5.74
C GLY A 442 30.83 -8.54 -6.55
N ASP A 443 31.99 -9.16 -6.81
CA ASP A 443 33.08 -8.59 -7.61
C ASP A 443 32.80 -8.74 -9.12
N GLY A 444 31.56 -8.42 -9.54
CA GLY A 444 31.13 -8.58 -10.93
C GLY A 444 32.06 -7.87 -11.89
N VAL A 445 32.74 -8.63 -12.72
CA VAL A 445 33.54 -8.10 -13.82
C VAL A 445 32.57 -7.55 -14.88
N GLY A 446 32.54 -6.23 -15.05
CA GLY A 446 31.70 -5.56 -16.05
C GLY A 446 30.63 -4.65 -15.49
N LYS A 447 29.98 -3.92 -16.38
CA LYS A 447 28.88 -3.03 -16.02
C LYS A 447 27.61 -3.82 -15.75
N LEU A 448 26.83 -3.39 -14.74
CA LEU A 448 25.61 -4.06 -14.27
C LEU A 448 24.36 -3.52 -14.95
N PRO A 449 23.33 -4.33 -15.23
CA PRO A 449 22.03 -3.85 -15.63
C PRO A 449 21.29 -3.16 -14.46
N LEU A 450 20.37 -2.25 -14.78
CA LEU A 450 19.55 -1.53 -13.81
C LEU A 450 18.06 -1.71 -14.12
N PHE A 451 17.28 -2.03 -13.10
CA PHE A 451 15.83 -1.90 -13.11
C PHE A 451 15.41 -0.65 -12.33
N VAL A 452 14.47 0.12 -12.87
CA VAL A 452 13.94 1.33 -12.24
C VAL A 452 12.43 1.23 -12.10
N THR A 453 11.90 1.63 -10.94
CA THR A 453 10.48 1.94 -10.77
C THR A 453 10.32 3.35 -10.20
N TYR A 454 9.27 4.04 -10.60
CA TYR A 454 9.02 5.43 -10.23
C TYR A 454 7.65 5.57 -9.60
N TYR A 455 7.53 6.40 -8.59
CA TYR A 455 6.37 7.00 -7.98
C TYR A 455 6.49 7.16 -6.46
N SER A 456 6.53 6.11 -5.66
CA SER A 456 6.57 6.19 -4.20
C SER A 456 7.18 4.94 -3.58
N CYS A 457 8.12 5.13 -2.66
CA CYS A 457 8.94 4.06 -2.08
C CYS A 457 9.03 4.17 -0.55
N PRO A 458 7.90 4.28 0.19
CA PRO A 458 7.92 4.42 1.63
C PRO A 458 8.15 3.08 2.32
N GLY A 459 8.81 3.09 3.47
CA GLY A 459 8.96 1.92 4.34
C GLY A 459 9.58 0.73 3.64
N PHE A 460 9.03 -0.47 3.86
CA PHE A 460 9.54 -1.69 3.25
C PHE A 460 9.23 -1.74 1.75
N VAL A 461 10.28 -1.70 0.93
CA VAL A 461 10.15 -1.66 -0.53
C VAL A 461 10.24 -3.07 -1.09
N ARG A 462 9.13 -3.80 -1.07
CA ARG A 462 9.09 -5.16 -1.61
C ARG A 462 8.99 -5.21 -3.13
N GLY A 463 8.19 -4.31 -3.74
CA GLY A 463 7.90 -4.39 -5.16
C GLY A 463 7.47 -3.08 -5.83
N GLY A 464 7.75 -1.92 -5.24
CA GLY A 464 7.24 -0.62 -5.72
C GLY A 464 5.74 -0.47 -5.45
N VAL A 465 5.11 0.53 -6.07
CA VAL A 465 3.65 0.72 -5.97
C VAL A 465 2.95 -0.49 -6.59
N GLY A 466 1.98 -1.04 -5.87
CA GLY A 466 1.25 -2.25 -6.27
C GLY A 466 1.96 -3.57 -5.97
N ASP A 467 3.22 -3.54 -5.53
CA ASP A 467 4.06 -4.73 -5.32
C ASP A 467 4.14 -5.61 -6.58
N GLU A 468 4.60 -5.05 -7.68
CA GLU A 468 4.64 -5.72 -8.98
C GLU A 468 6.05 -6.16 -9.39
N TRP A 469 7.11 -5.57 -8.81
CA TRP A 469 8.51 -5.83 -9.17
C TRP A 469 9.34 -6.15 -7.92
N PRO A 470 9.84 -7.38 -7.75
CA PRO A 470 10.56 -7.80 -6.54
C PRO A 470 12.01 -7.25 -6.55
N LEU A 471 12.21 -5.98 -6.11
CA LEU A 471 13.47 -5.25 -6.26
C LEU A 471 14.66 -5.98 -5.65
N ALA A 472 14.55 -6.46 -4.41
CA ALA A 472 15.62 -7.17 -3.74
C ALA A 472 15.97 -8.50 -4.46
N ALA A 473 14.96 -9.22 -4.99
CA ALA A 473 15.20 -10.43 -5.76
C ALA A 473 15.91 -10.14 -7.09
N LEU A 474 15.55 -9.04 -7.78
CA LEU A 474 16.26 -8.59 -8.98
C LEU A 474 17.72 -8.28 -8.67
N ALA A 475 17.99 -7.56 -7.58
CA ALA A 475 19.36 -7.23 -7.16
C ALA A 475 20.17 -8.50 -6.84
N GLN A 476 19.57 -9.49 -6.18
CA GLN A 476 20.22 -10.78 -5.90
C GLN A 476 20.54 -11.58 -7.18
N LEU A 477 19.73 -11.38 -8.23
CA LEU A 477 19.91 -12.01 -9.54
C LEU A 477 20.84 -11.21 -10.48
N GLY A 478 21.52 -10.18 -9.96
CA GLY A 478 22.50 -9.40 -10.71
C GLY A 478 21.93 -8.22 -11.50
N ILE A 479 20.70 -7.80 -11.25
CA ILE A 479 20.09 -6.59 -11.80
C ILE A 479 19.92 -5.59 -10.68
N ALA A 480 20.76 -4.56 -10.61
CA ALA A 480 20.59 -3.50 -9.62
C ALA A 480 19.18 -2.89 -9.73
N ALA A 481 18.57 -2.52 -8.61
CA ALA A 481 17.21 -2.03 -8.64
C ALA A 481 17.07 -0.69 -7.90
N LEU A 482 16.31 0.24 -8.48
CA LEU A 482 16.09 1.57 -7.92
C LEU A 482 14.59 1.87 -7.89
N CYS A 483 14.08 2.22 -6.71
CA CYS A 483 12.76 2.79 -6.55
C CYS A 483 12.89 4.30 -6.31
N ILE A 484 12.32 5.13 -7.20
CA ILE A 484 12.43 6.59 -7.18
C ILE A 484 11.15 7.19 -6.59
N ASN A 485 11.29 8.14 -5.67
CA ASN A 485 10.18 8.96 -5.19
C ASN A 485 9.94 10.14 -6.13
N GLN A 486 8.67 10.40 -6.46
CA GLN A 486 8.29 11.61 -7.16
C GLN A 486 8.64 12.87 -6.35
N LEU A 487 8.74 14.00 -7.02
CA LEU A 487 8.93 15.28 -6.36
C LEU A 487 7.81 15.57 -5.37
N PRO A 488 8.09 16.24 -4.25
CA PRO A 488 7.07 16.59 -3.26
C PRO A 488 6.05 17.62 -3.78
N GLY A 489 6.45 18.49 -4.71
CA GLY A 489 5.56 19.39 -5.42
C GLY A 489 4.82 18.66 -6.54
N TYR A 490 3.60 19.10 -6.83
CA TYR A 490 2.78 18.50 -7.87
C TYR A 490 2.34 19.56 -8.86
N THR A 491 2.99 19.57 -10.04
CA THR A 491 2.49 20.43 -11.10
C THR A 491 1.20 19.87 -11.71
N MET A 492 0.23 20.74 -11.97
CA MET A 492 -1.02 20.37 -12.64
C MET A 492 -0.82 20.14 -14.15
N ASP A 493 0.30 20.62 -14.73
CA ASP A 493 0.63 20.29 -16.10
C ASP A 493 1.14 18.85 -16.22
N ALA A 494 0.34 17.97 -16.84
CA ALA A 494 0.67 16.57 -16.98
C ALA A 494 1.90 16.31 -17.85
N VAL A 495 2.20 17.15 -18.86
CA VAL A 495 3.41 17.02 -19.68
C VAL A 495 4.64 17.32 -18.83
N GLU A 496 4.59 18.41 -18.06
CA GLU A 496 5.67 18.76 -17.13
C GLU A 496 5.87 17.66 -16.10
N ARG A 497 4.80 17.17 -15.51
CA ARG A 497 4.82 16.12 -14.49
C ARG A 497 5.42 14.80 -15.00
N HIS A 498 5.08 14.38 -16.23
CA HIS A 498 5.72 13.21 -16.85
C HIS A 498 7.18 13.49 -17.19
N GLY A 499 7.50 14.71 -17.65
CA GLY A 499 8.88 15.15 -17.91
C GLY A 499 9.74 15.19 -16.64
N GLU A 500 9.18 15.53 -15.49
CA GLU A 500 9.87 15.42 -14.20
C GLU A 500 10.23 13.97 -13.86
N GLY A 501 9.33 13.03 -14.14
CA GLY A 501 9.59 11.61 -13.96
C GLY A 501 10.71 11.10 -14.89
N LEU A 502 10.68 11.47 -16.16
CA LEU A 502 11.75 11.14 -17.10
C LEU A 502 13.11 11.72 -16.66
N ALA A 503 13.14 12.99 -16.27
CA ALA A 503 14.38 13.63 -15.80
C ALA A 503 14.93 12.98 -14.52
N ALA A 504 14.05 12.51 -13.62
CA ALA A 504 14.46 11.74 -12.44
C ALA A 504 15.16 10.44 -12.84
N VAL A 505 14.61 9.70 -13.81
CA VAL A 505 15.17 8.44 -14.29
C VAL A 505 16.49 8.68 -15.02
N GLU A 506 16.56 9.62 -15.96
CA GLU A 506 17.78 9.92 -16.73
C GLU A 506 18.93 10.36 -15.83
N SER A 507 18.67 11.27 -14.90
CA SER A 507 19.68 11.76 -13.96
C SER A 507 20.16 10.67 -12.98
N ALA A 508 19.25 9.78 -12.53
CA ALA A 508 19.63 8.63 -11.72
C ALA A 508 20.51 7.63 -12.48
N VAL A 509 20.16 7.32 -13.74
CA VAL A 509 20.97 6.43 -14.59
C VAL A 509 22.35 7.03 -14.82
N ALA A 510 22.45 8.32 -15.13
CA ALA A 510 23.74 9.01 -15.30
C ALA A 510 24.60 8.92 -14.03
N LEU A 511 24.01 9.22 -12.87
CA LEU A 511 24.68 9.12 -11.56
C LEU A 511 25.21 7.71 -11.31
N LEU A 512 24.34 6.70 -11.46
CA LEU A 512 24.68 5.31 -11.16
C LEU A 512 25.68 4.72 -12.18
N SER A 513 25.62 5.15 -13.43
CA SER A 513 26.62 4.77 -14.44
C SER A 513 28.01 5.30 -14.11
N ALA A 514 28.10 6.50 -13.53
CA ALA A 514 29.35 7.10 -13.11
C ALA A 514 29.89 6.52 -11.80
N GLN A 515 29.02 6.19 -10.83
CA GLN A 515 29.41 5.89 -9.46
C GLN A 515 29.29 4.41 -9.07
N ALA A 516 28.40 3.65 -9.73
CA ALA A 516 28.04 2.30 -9.35
C ALA A 516 28.21 1.26 -10.47
N GLY A 517 28.90 1.60 -11.55
CA GLY A 517 29.18 0.68 -12.66
C GLY A 517 27.93 0.20 -13.39
N ILE A 518 26.88 0.98 -13.44
CA ILE A 518 25.67 0.64 -14.22
C ILE A 518 25.92 0.84 -15.72
N ASP A 519 25.40 -0.09 -16.52
CA ASP A 519 25.38 -0.01 -17.97
C ASP A 519 24.17 0.80 -18.43
N PRO A 520 24.34 2.01 -18.98
CA PRO A 520 23.21 2.83 -19.43
C PRO A 520 22.47 2.22 -20.65
N LYS A 521 23.05 1.23 -21.33
CA LYS A 521 22.38 0.50 -22.42
C LYS A 521 21.49 -0.66 -21.94
N ARG A 522 21.60 -1.05 -20.67
CA ARG A 522 20.85 -2.16 -20.03
C ARG A 522 19.96 -1.68 -18.89
N VAL A 523 19.09 -0.73 -19.22
CA VAL A 523 18.12 -0.16 -18.27
C VAL A 523 16.72 -0.71 -18.55
N GLY A 524 16.10 -1.32 -17.56
CA GLY A 524 14.68 -1.70 -17.57
C GLY A 524 13.85 -0.79 -16.68
N MET A 525 12.60 -0.60 -17.01
CA MET A 525 11.69 0.21 -16.17
C MET A 525 10.31 -0.45 -16.06
N GLY A 526 9.68 -0.30 -14.89
CA GLY A 526 8.31 -0.76 -14.67
C GLY A 526 7.54 0.15 -13.73
N GLY A 527 6.21 0.21 -13.93
CA GLY A 527 5.36 1.06 -13.11
C GLY A 527 3.88 0.71 -13.14
N LEU A 528 3.23 1.02 -12.00
CA LEU A 528 1.78 1.00 -11.82
C LEU A 528 1.29 2.44 -11.64
N SER A 529 0.05 2.73 -12.06
CA SER A 529 -0.60 4.04 -11.91
C SER A 529 0.23 5.14 -12.57
N PHE A 530 0.56 6.22 -11.87
CA PHE A 530 1.42 7.27 -12.39
C PHE A 530 2.82 6.74 -12.78
N GLY A 531 3.33 5.72 -12.06
CA GLY A 531 4.58 5.05 -12.43
C GLY A 531 4.51 4.37 -13.80
N GLY A 532 3.35 3.79 -14.16
CA GLY A 532 3.08 3.24 -15.50
C GLY A 532 3.07 4.33 -16.58
N ALA A 533 2.46 5.47 -16.27
CA ALA A 533 2.46 6.63 -17.18
C ALA A 533 3.87 7.16 -17.44
N VAL A 534 4.68 7.30 -16.39
CA VAL A 534 6.10 7.72 -16.53
C VAL A 534 6.91 6.65 -17.28
N THR A 535 6.64 5.36 -17.09
CA THR A 535 7.32 4.27 -17.82
C THR A 535 7.05 4.37 -19.33
N LEU A 536 5.78 4.54 -19.74
CA LEU A 536 5.44 4.71 -21.16
C LEU A 536 5.94 6.05 -21.72
N TRP A 537 5.89 7.12 -20.93
CA TRP A 537 6.47 8.41 -21.30
C TRP A 537 7.97 8.28 -21.56
N THR A 538 8.71 7.61 -20.67
CA THR A 538 10.14 7.35 -20.86
C THR A 538 10.41 6.54 -22.13
N ALA A 539 9.56 5.55 -22.43
CA ALA A 539 9.68 4.72 -23.63
C ALA A 539 9.36 5.49 -24.93
N THR A 540 8.51 6.54 -24.88
CA THR A 540 8.16 7.37 -26.06
C THR A 540 9.07 8.56 -26.25
N GLU A 541 9.59 9.17 -25.18
CA GLU A 541 10.34 10.44 -25.24
C GLU A 541 11.87 10.24 -25.12
N SER A 542 12.33 8.99 -24.88
CA SER A 542 13.76 8.67 -24.82
C SER A 542 14.09 7.32 -25.45
N SER A 543 15.38 7.07 -25.68
CA SER A 543 15.91 5.76 -26.10
C SER A 543 16.54 4.99 -24.95
N LEU A 544 16.32 5.41 -23.70
CA LEU A 544 16.99 4.90 -22.51
C LEU A 544 16.66 3.42 -22.23
N LEU A 545 15.41 3.01 -22.43
CA LEU A 545 14.93 1.72 -21.95
C LEU A 545 15.31 0.55 -22.89
N ALA A 546 15.87 -0.50 -22.31
CA ALA A 546 16.09 -1.79 -22.97
C ALA A 546 14.83 -2.67 -22.96
N ALA A 547 14.02 -2.56 -21.93
CA ALA A 547 12.72 -3.23 -21.79
C ALA A 547 11.83 -2.47 -20.80
N ALA A 548 10.51 -2.60 -20.94
CA ALA A 548 9.55 -2.01 -20.03
C ALA A 548 8.51 -3.04 -19.55
N SER A 549 7.90 -2.79 -18.38
CA SER A 549 6.77 -3.55 -17.85
C SER A 549 5.74 -2.59 -17.25
N VAL A 550 4.48 -2.68 -17.70
CA VAL A 550 3.40 -1.75 -17.31
C VAL A 550 2.20 -2.52 -16.78
N ALA A 551 1.73 -2.12 -15.60
CA ALA A 551 0.71 -2.87 -14.87
C ALA A 551 -0.71 -2.30 -14.96
N ASN A 552 -0.89 -1.12 -15.56
CA ASN A 552 -2.20 -0.45 -15.71
C ASN A 552 -2.30 0.33 -17.02
N PRO A 553 -3.50 0.69 -17.48
CA PRO A 553 -3.68 1.60 -18.58
C PRO A 553 -3.21 3.03 -18.24
N VAL A 554 -2.85 3.77 -19.26
CA VAL A 554 -2.56 5.20 -19.19
C VAL A 554 -3.55 5.99 -20.05
N VAL A 555 -3.58 7.30 -19.88
CA VAL A 555 -4.52 8.17 -20.57
C VAL A 555 -4.38 8.04 -22.10
N SER A 556 -5.50 7.73 -22.76
CA SER A 556 -5.61 7.49 -24.20
C SER A 556 -7.03 7.77 -24.69
N PRO A 557 -7.31 7.85 -25.99
CA PRO A 557 -8.67 7.98 -26.51
C PRO A 557 -9.62 6.88 -26.00
N THR A 558 -9.17 5.63 -25.92
CA THR A 558 -9.99 4.54 -25.36
C THR A 558 -10.25 4.74 -23.87
N TYR A 559 -9.25 5.21 -23.13
CA TYR A 559 -9.43 5.58 -21.72
C TYR A 559 -10.51 6.66 -21.55
N TYR A 560 -10.49 7.69 -22.42
CA TYR A 560 -11.53 8.72 -22.45
C TYR A 560 -12.89 8.12 -22.78
N LEU A 561 -12.98 7.29 -23.83
CA LEU A 561 -14.24 6.71 -24.29
C LEU A 561 -14.97 5.98 -23.17
N PHE A 562 -14.32 5.05 -22.50
CA PHE A 562 -14.91 4.30 -21.38
C PHE A 562 -15.14 5.17 -20.14
N GLY A 563 -14.17 6.03 -19.81
CA GLY A 563 -14.25 6.88 -18.63
C GLY A 563 -15.33 7.94 -18.72
N SER A 564 -15.63 8.44 -19.93
CA SER A 564 -16.64 9.48 -20.15
C SER A 564 -18.05 9.06 -19.74
N MET A 565 -18.33 7.75 -19.73
CA MET A 565 -19.61 7.20 -19.23
C MET A 565 -19.83 7.49 -17.74
N LYS A 566 -18.79 7.79 -16.96
CA LYS A 566 -18.90 8.20 -15.54
C LYS A 566 -19.38 9.64 -15.37
N GLY A 567 -19.66 10.35 -16.46
CA GLY A 567 -20.18 11.71 -16.47
C GLY A 567 -19.19 12.77 -15.99
N GLU A 568 -19.76 13.89 -15.50
CA GLU A 568 -19.01 15.10 -15.15
C GLU A 568 -17.86 14.90 -14.12
N PRO A 569 -17.97 14.05 -13.10
CA PRO A 569 -16.85 13.84 -12.18
C PRO A 569 -15.57 13.36 -12.87
N PHE A 570 -15.69 12.44 -13.84
CA PHE A 570 -14.56 11.98 -14.64
C PHE A 570 -14.04 13.08 -15.57
N LEU A 571 -14.94 13.76 -16.28
CA LEU A 571 -14.58 14.81 -17.23
C LEU A 571 -13.88 15.99 -16.52
N LYS A 572 -14.36 16.36 -15.33
CA LYS A 572 -13.71 17.36 -14.48
C LYS A 572 -12.29 16.94 -14.10
N GLY A 573 -12.13 15.70 -13.59
CA GLY A 573 -10.82 15.17 -13.25
C GLY A 573 -9.86 15.13 -14.45
N LEU A 574 -10.37 14.77 -15.63
CA LEU A 574 -9.57 14.74 -16.86
C LEU A 574 -9.06 16.14 -17.24
N ARG A 575 -9.92 17.17 -17.13
CA ARG A 575 -9.54 18.57 -17.38
C ARG A 575 -8.52 19.07 -16.35
N GLU A 576 -8.80 18.83 -15.07
CA GLU A 576 -7.97 19.36 -13.98
C GLU A 576 -6.60 18.68 -13.90
N MET A 577 -6.53 17.35 -14.08
CA MET A 577 -5.28 16.58 -13.91
C MET A 577 -4.44 16.48 -15.17
N TRP A 578 -5.03 16.55 -16.38
CA TRP A 578 -4.33 16.36 -17.66
C TRP A 578 -4.51 17.51 -18.64
N GLY A 579 -5.40 18.45 -18.37
CA GLY A 579 -5.73 19.51 -19.32
C GLY A 579 -6.43 18.97 -20.56
N LEU A 580 -7.17 17.86 -20.46
CA LEU A 580 -7.82 17.18 -21.57
C LEU A 580 -9.32 17.42 -21.57
N GLY A 581 -9.86 17.82 -22.72
CA GLY A 581 -11.27 17.68 -23.07
C GLY A 581 -11.52 16.42 -23.90
N ALA A 582 -12.60 16.38 -24.65
CA ALA A 582 -12.80 15.36 -25.68
C ALA A 582 -11.66 15.37 -26.69
N PRO A 583 -11.32 14.25 -27.35
CA PRO A 583 -10.22 14.19 -28.32
C PRO A 583 -10.28 15.26 -29.40
N GLU A 584 -11.50 15.61 -29.83
CA GLU A 584 -11.76 16.65 -30.84
C GLU A 584 -11.57 18.08 -30.29
N GLN A 585 -11.72 18.27 -28.98
CA GLN A 585 -11.60 19.57 -28.31
C GLN A 585 -10.14 19.93 -28.02
N THR A 586 -9.32 18.94 -27.68
CA THR A 586 -7.92 19.14 -27.29
C THR A 586 -6.97 18.20 -28.01
N PRO A 587 -7.00 18.13 -29.38
CA PRO A 587 -6.26 17.11 -30.14
C PRO A 587 -4.74 17.17 -29.94
N GLU A 588 -4.16 18.36 -29.87
CA GLU A 588 -2.71 18.51 -29.68
C GLU A 588 -2.27 18.05 -28.27
N ARG A 589 -3.13 18.27 -27.27
CA ARG A 589 -2.84 17.79 -25.92
C ARG A 589 -2.92 16.27 -25.85
N TRP A 590 -3.88 15.64 -26.54
CA TRP A 590 -3.96 14.18 -26.68
C TRP A 590 -2.73 13.61 -27.37
N LYS A 591 -2.28 14.21 -28.49
CA LYS A 591 -1.05 13.80 -29.17
C LYS A 591 0.19 13.94 -28.26
N ALA A 592 0.22 14.97 -27.42
CA ALA A 592 1.32 15.18 -26.49
C ALA A 592 1.35 14.13 -25.37
N LEU A 593 0.21 13.71 -24.83
CA LEU A 593 0.14 12.88 -23.63
C LEU A 593 -0.02 11.38 -23.91
N SER A 594 -0.85 11.02 -24.89
CA SER A 594 -1.20 9.63 -25.12
C SER A 594 -0.16 8.86 -25.94
N PRO A 595 0.26 7.66 -25.45
CA PRO A 595 1.15 6.79 -26.22
C PRO A 595 0.53 6.32 -27.54
N ALA A 596 -0.80 6.29 -27.67
CA ALA A 596 -1.50 5.87 -28.87
C ALA A 596 -1.12 6.67 -30.12
N PHE A 597 -0.64 7.90 -29.96
CA PHE A 597 -0.19 8.77 -31.06
C PHE A 597 1.33 8.77 -31.28
N LYS A 598 2.08 7.91 -30.56
CA LYS A 598 3.55 7.92 -30.56
C LYS A 598 4.15 6.50 -30.60
N LEU A 599 3.39 5.52 -31.07
CA LEU A 599 3.80 4.11 -31.02
C LEU A 599 5.08 3.82 -31.80
N GLU A 600 5.32 4.58 -32.88
CA GLU A 600 6.53 4.47 -33.68
C GLU A 600 7.81 4.88 -32.92
N ARG A 601 7.68 5.73 -31.88
CA ARG A 601 8.80 6.15 -31.03
C ARG A 601 9.22 5.10 -30.02
N ILE A 602 8.31 4.19 -29.62
CA ILE A 602 8.59 3.15 -28.65
C ILE A 602 9.53 2.12 -29.28
N ARG A 603 10.75 2.01 -28.81
CA ARG A 603 11.76 1.05 -29.28
C ARG A 603 11.92 -0.13 -28.34
N ALA A 604 11.68 0.06 -27.07
CA ALA A 604 11.75 -0.99 -26.06
C ALA A 604 10.57 -1.98 -26.19
N PRO A 605 10.78 -3.28 -26.03
CA PRO A 605 9.69 -4.23 -25.88
C PRO A 605 8.96 -3.98 -24.57
N ILE A 606 7.62 -4.16 -24.57
CA ILE A 606 6.80 -3.88 -23.40
C ILE A 606 6.03 -5.13 -22.98
N LEU A 607 6.14 -5.46 -21.70
CA LEU A 607 5.29 -6.45 -21.03
C LEU A 607 4.14 -5.71 -20.34
N PHE A 608 2.91 -5.94 -20.80
CA PHE A 608 1.70 -5.46 -20.12
C PHE A 608 1.16 -6.55 -19.21
N GLN A 609 0.91 -6.24 -17.95
CA GLN A 609 0.34 -7.14 -16.96
C GLN A 609 -0.84 -6.44 -16.27
N HIS A 610 -1.95 -6.32 -16.98
CA HIS A 610 -3.10 -5.53 -16.57
C HIS A 610 -4.07 -6.32 -15.70
N SER A 611 -4.78 -5.60 -14.84
CA SER A 611 -5.96 -6.11 -14.15
C SER A 611 -7.15 -6.21 -15.09
N GLU A 612 -8.06 -7.16 -14.81
CA GLU A 612 -9.28 -7.30 -15.60
C GLU A 612 -10.16 -6.05 -15.61
N GLN A 613 -10.19 -5.32 -14.51
CA GLN A 613 -11.01 -4.10 -14.41
C GLN A 613 -10.58 -2.99 -15.36
N GLU A 614 -9.33 -3.02 -15.84
CA GLU A 614 -8.76 -1.85 -16.52
C GLU A 614 -8.20 -2.14 -17.91
N TYR A 615 -7.95 -3.39 -18.31
CA TYR A 615 -7.21 -3.68 -19.53
C TYR A 615 -7.86 -3.12 -20.81
N LEU A 616 -9.19 -3.03 -20.85
CA LEU A 616 -9.91 -2.49 -22.02
C LEU A 616 -9.57 -1.02 -22.28
N TYR A 617 -9.20 -0.27 -21.26
CA TYR A 617 -8.85 1.15 -21.39
C TYR A 617 -7.54 1.39 -22.17
N ALA A 618 -6.74 0.32 -22.39
CA ALA A 618 -5.42 0.40 -23.01
C ALA A 618 -5.37 -0.12 -24.45
N LEU A 619 -6.48 -0.64 -24.98
CA LEU A 619 -6.48 -1.44 -26.22
C LEU A 619 -6.05 -0.67 -27.47
N ASP A 620 -6.23 0.64 -27.52
CA ASP A 620 -5.87 1.50 -28.66
C ASP A 620 -4.36 1.64 -28.87
N TYR A 621 -3.53 1.42 -27.83
CA TYR A 621 -2.07 1.37 -27.99
C TYR A 621 -1.49 -0.02 -27.76
N VAL A 622 -2.14 -0.88 -26.99
CA VAL A 622 -1.66 -2.24 -26.76
C VAL A 622 -1.82 -3.13 -27.99
N ILE A 623 -3.02 -3.12 -28.64
CA ILE A 623 -3.26 -3.96 -29.82
C ILE A 623 -2.28 -3.68 -30.97
N PRO A 624 -2.01 -2.42 -31.37
CA PRO A 624 -1.01 -2.15 -32.40
C PRO A 624 0.39 -2.68 -32.05
N LEU A 625 0.81 -2.57 -30.76
CA LEU A 625 2.11 -3.08 -30.31
C LEU A 625 2.16 -4.62 -30.35
N LEU A 626 1.07 -5.31 -29.97
CA LEU A 626 0.96 -6.77 -30.09
C LEU A 626 1.05 -7.23 -31.56
N ARG A 627 0.32 -6.54 -32.45
CA ARG A 627 0.33 -6.84 -33.90
C ARG A 627 1.70 -6.60 -34.54
N ALA A 628 2.44 -5.61 -34.03
CA ALA A 628 3.81 -5.32 -34.45
C ALA A 628 4.85 -6.24 -33.80
N GLN A 629 4.45 -7.22 -32.98
CA GLN A 629 5.33 -8.09 -32.19
C GLN A 629 6.33 -7.30 -31.33
N ARG A 630 5.86 -6.25 -30.67
CA ARG A 630 6.67 -5.37 -29.80
C ARG A 630 6.24 -5.42 -28.35
N ALA A 631 5.17 -6.15 -28.04
CA ALA A 631 4.65 -6.28 -26.69
C ALA A 631 4.05 -7.66 -26.45
N GLU A 632 3.86 -7.99 -25.18
CA GLU A 632 3.05 -9.10 -24.70
C GLU A 632 2.05 -8.57 -23.66
N LEU A 633 0.83 -9.12 -23.64
CA LEU A 633 -0.23 -8.74 -22.71
C LEU A 633 -0.71 -9.94 -21.91
N TYR A 634 -0.74 -9.78 -20.59
CA TYR A 634 -1.45 -10.66 -19.66
C TYR A 634 -2.53 -9.87 -18.92
N VAL A 635 -3.71 -10.47 -18.82
CA VAL A 635 -4.84 -9.93 -18.05
C VAL A 635 -5.14 -10.85 -16.90
N PHE A 636 -5.16 -10.29 -15.69
CA PHE A 636 -5.41 -11.04 -14.46
C PHE A 636 -6.89 -10.95 -14.08
N PRO A 637 -7.61 -12.11 -14.10
CA PRO A 637 -9.04 -12.11 -13.79
C PRO A 637 -9.32 -11.76 -12.33
N ASN A 638 -10.46 -11.12 -12.11
CA ASN A 638 -10.91 -10.70 -10.78
C ASN A 638 -9.92 -9.80 -10.02
N GLU A 639 -9.11 -9.03 -10.73
CA GLU A 639 -8.19 -8.06 -10.13
C GLU A 639 -8.62 -6.63 -10.40
N PRO A 640 -8.66 -5.77 -9.37
CA PRO A 640 -8.82 -4.32 -9.50
C PRO A 640 -7.50 -3.64 -9.84
N HIS A 641 -7.42 -2.31 -9.70
CA HIS A 641 -6.25 -1.51 -10.03
C HIS A 641 -4.95 -2.07 -9.45
N GLN A 642 -4.94 -2.46 -8.19
CA GLN A 642 -3.84 -3.17 -7.55
C GLN A 642 -4.20 -4.65 -7.38
N LYS A 643 -3.44 -5.52 -8.01
CA LYS A 643 -3.63 -6.96 -7.82
C LYS A 643 -3.45 -7.33 -6.36
N PHE A 644 -4.35 -8.12 -5.83
CA PHE A 644 -4.29 -8.52 -4.43
C PHE A 644 -4.20 -10.05 -4.23
N GLN A 645 -4.65 -10.84 -5.19
CA GLN A 645 -4.60 -12.30 -5.05
C GLN A 645 -3.14 -12.79 -5.04
N PRO A 646 -2.68 -13.52 -4.00
CA PRO A 646 -1.28 -13.90 -3.85
C PRO A 646 -0.70 -14.69 -5.02
N GLN A 647 -1.47 -15.60 -5.63
CA GLN A 647 -1.01 -16.36 -6.81
C GLN A 647 -0.77 -15.43 -8.01
N HIS A 648 -1.63 -14.46 -8.24
CA HIS A 648 -1.46 -13.47 -9.31
C HIS A 648 -0.24 -12.58 -9.06
N LYS A 649 -0.05 -12.10 -7.82
CA LYS A 649 1.14 -11.33 -7.46
C LYS A 649 2.43 -12.11 -7.66
N LEU A 650 2.45 -13.39 -7.27
CA LEU A 650 3.63 -14.24 -7.50
C LEU A 650 3.89 -14.46 -8.99
N ALA A 651 2.83 -14.69 -9.80
CA ALA A 651 2.96 -14.83 -11.25
C ALA A 651 3.51 -13.56 -11.91
N VAL A 652 3.06 -12.38 -11.45
CA VAL A 652 3.57 -11.08 -11.90
C VAL A 652 5.03 -10.90 -11.51
N TYR A 653 5.41 -11.21 -10.28
CA TYR A 653 6.80 -11.15 -9.82
C TYR A 653 7.71 -12.06 -10.63
N ALA A 654 7.33 -13.33 -10.78
CA ALA A 654 8.12 -14.32 -11.52
C ALA A 654 8.30 -13.90 -12.97
N ARG A 655 7.24 -13.44 -13.64
CA ARG A 655 7.30 -13.01 -15.04
C ARG A 655 8.12 -11.73 -15.22
N ASN A 656 8.03 -10.78 -14.31
CA ASN A 656 8.88 -9.58 -14.32
C ASN A 656 10.36 -9.93 -14.11
N VAL A 657 10.68 -10.87 -13.23
CA VAL A 657 12.06 -11.38 -13.06
C VAL A 657 12.56 -12.02 -14.36
N ASP A 658 11.77 -12.92 -14.94
CA ASP A 658 12.14 -13.57 -16.20
C ASP A 658 12.30 -12.57 -17.34
N TRP A 659 11.37 -11.61 -17.45
CA TRP A 659 11.39 -10.56 -18.48
C TRP A 659 12.65 -9.73 -18.43
N PHE A 660 12.97 -9.15 -17.26
CA PHE A 660 14.15 -8.31 -17.13
C PHE A 660 15.46 -9.10 -17.22
N ARG A 661 15.52 -10.36 -16.78
CA ARG A 661 16.68 -11.20 -17.00
C ARG A 661 16.87 -11.52 -18.49
N PHE A 662 15.80 -11.80 -19.20
CA PHE A 662 15.88 -12.05 -20.65
C PHE A 662 16.42 -10.84 -21.43
N TRP A 663 15.88 -9.65 -21.14
CA TRP A 663 16.23 -8.46 -21.92
C TRP A 663 17.50 -7.75 -21.45
N LEU A 664 17.87 -7.85 -20.17
CA LEU A 664 19.00 -7.13 -19.61
C LEU A 664 20.25 -8.02 -19.40
N GLN A 665 20.09 -9.35 -19.35
CA GLN A 665 21.17 -10.29 -19.08
C GLN A 665 21.30 -11.39 -20.17
N ASP A 666 20.44 -11.41 -21.18
CA ASP A 666 20.32 -12.50 -22.16
C ASP A 666 20.08 -13.90 -21.53
N TYR A 667 19.50 -13.91 -20.33
CA TYR A 667 19.25 -15.12 -19.57
C TYR A 667 17.88 -15.74 -19.92
N GLN A 668 17.84 -17.06 -20.04
CA GLN A 668 16.61 -17.85 -20.18
C GLN A 668 16.64 -18.95 -19.10
N ASP A 669 15.55 -19.07 -18.37
CA ASP A 669 15.34 -20.18 -17.43
C ASP A 669 15.08 -21.45 -18.23
N ALA A 670 15.78 -22.53 -17.90
CA ALA A 670 15.69 -23.82 -18.60
C ALA A 670 14.44 -24.64 -18.21
N ALA A 671 13.62 -24.14 -17.29
CA ALA A 671 12.40 -24.82 -16.85
C ALA A 671 11.46 -25.07 -18.02
N PRO A 672 11.05 -26.33 -18.28
CA PRO A 672 10.24 -26.69 -19.46
C PRO A 672 8.93 -25.92 -19.59
N GLU A 673 8.28 -25.61 -18.47
CA GLU A 673 7.03 -24.85 -18.41
C GLU A 673 7.19 -23.40 -18.92
N LYS A 674 8.41 -22.86 -18.93
CA LYS A 674 8.74 -21.52 -19.44
C LYS A 674 9.17 -21.50 -20.90
N ALA A 675 9.36 -22.65 -21.54
CA ALA A 675 9.87 -22.75 -22.90
C ALA A 675 9.02 -21.94 -23.92
N ALA A 676 7.70 -22.03 -23.82
CA ALA A 676 6.77 -21.29 -24.67
C ALA A 676 6.85 -19.77 -24.45
N GLN A 677 7.02 -19.30 -23.22
CA GLN A 677 7.23 -17.89 -22.87
C GLN A 677 8.48 -17.34 -23.56
N TYR A 678 9.61 -18.02 -23.39
CA TYR A 678 10.86 -17.59 -24.01
C TYR A 678 10.85 -17.69 -25.54
N ALA A 679 10.11 -18.65 -26.12
CA ALA A 679 9.93 -18.72 -27.57
C ALA A 679 9.23 -17.46 -28.12
N ARG A 680 8.18 -16.98 -27.45
CA ARG A 680 7.51 -15.72 -27.82
C ARG A 680 8.44 -14.51 -27.66
N TRP A 681 9.22 -14.45 -26.59
CA TRP A 681 10.15 -13.34 -26.37
C TRP A 681 11.32 -13.32 -27.38
N ARG A 682 11.79 -14.48 -27.81
CA ARG A 682 12.74 -14.56 -28.94
C ARG A 682 12.12 -14.05 -30.25
N ALA A 683 10.85 -14.34 -30.51
CA ALA A 683 10.15 -13.81 -31.67
C ALA A 683 10.03 -12.27 -31.61
N ILE A 684 9.67 -11.71 -30.45
CA ILE A 684 9.69 -10.26 -30.21
C ILE A 684 11.11 -9.71 -30.48
N LYS A 685 12.16 -10.34 -29.92
CA LYS A 685 13.54 -9.90 -30.07
C LYS A 685 13.99 -9.88 -31.55
N ALA A 686 13.55 -10.85 -32.33
CA ALA A 686 13.84 -10.95 -33.77
C ALA A 686 13.08 -9.90 -34.61
N ALA A 687 11.90 -9.46 -34.14
CA ALA A 687 11.08 -8.46 -34.83
C ALA A 687 11.49 -7.01 -34.53
N LEU A 688 12.28 -6.79 -33.46
CA LEU A 688 12.74 -5.45 -33.11
C LEU A 688 13.80 -4.94 -34.11
N PRO A 689 13.76 -3.65 -34.49
CA PRO A 689 14.84 -3.06 -35.28
C PRO A 689 16.15 -3.11 -34.49
N ALA A 690 17.27 -3.34 -35.22
CA ALA A 690 18.58 -3.31 -34.60
C ALA A 690 18.76 -1.97 -33.87
N ARG A 691 19.21 -2.02 -32.63
CA ARG A 691 19.61 -0.80 -31.92
C ARG A 691 20.83 -0.24 -32.64
N GLY A 692 20.69 0.92 -33.28
CA GLY A 692 21.84 1.64 -33.79
C GLY A 692 22.82 1.92 -32.65
N ASP A 693 24.10 1.70 -32.91
CA ASP A 693 25.20 1.95 -31.98
C ASP A 693 25.23 3.40 -31.47
#